data_3ca56f0aba8a20e5cd1a33fadedbb7d5
#
_entry.id   3ca56f0aba8a20e5cd1a33fadedbb7d5
#
_cell.length_a   1.000
_cell.length_b   1.000
_cell.length_c   1.000
_cell.angle_alpha   90.00
_cell.angle_beta   90.00
_cell.angle_gamma   90.00
#
_symmetry.space_group_name_H-M   'P 1'
#
loop_
_entity.id
_entity.type
_entity.pdbx_description
1 polymer ?
#
loop_
_entity_poly.entity_id
_entity_poly.type
_entity_poly.pdbx_seq_one_letter_code
_entity_poly.pdbx_strand_id
1 'polypeptide(L)'
;MKQFMIRQFLVSAFLLLGTSLLMAEKPAAAASDPFLFKDGKTEGRLFLPGDIGRPVLFAAEELRSYWRKMTGTDLPLAYREPDARHRKDVGIRLVVRPEEEWKGKESSQSFSIEETTKPTATIPMVGVTITGNTEMAVLYGVYQYLEGLGMRWFTPGEIGENVPALKLIPLAGGRRTYAPSFAERSLDLSGTPKDHFDVSDPKAYRDGAQDEYALWRLRNRLMFTRGINNGNYFDFNTFTKGSGHGIRAVLADVDFAKEPERFPMVTIDGETKRREKGGQICFTNGKNIQRATDLAVVFFEKLEASRPARNSDFDEEMDTFPMGLSDTVGICECEECAKVAGKEPNSRDRLVWSFYNRVAKGLAQKMPGRKIGLYAPYFELTRPPADVKIEPNLVAVSCRVTGWSASSEDADSYPLTKAHRENMKATGDAGAELRTYDYSSWNGATQTLNILDAAEVYHEMKLSHYHVEVMNRSEQMWPVLWTLAQYVWNSERSTGQLLEQYCREYYGKGGEVVLDLLKRIDANTRKLPRVVYGGFNETQTALSEEIISDGKKQISAAIKAASGKEKTRLELFRDTFDMHAGMATVYRLYCDALNTRTGAAIAAYQEAAADFEKHWSSQNLQVTTSPRALAKVKELVAAANEPKPAARKELADPTVWRRELFAFDKVPAEIPDLFPLPDIWKFRIDYRDEGLKEGWERADYKDDKWQPISTGNYFERQGNFAVDGRFWYRVKFTAPDFPTGKKVILRIGALDDDGDIYINGQLAFSRKLVNPDDWQSSFAFDATPYLLPGKDNVIAVRGYDSFGAGGIWRPCALYTE
;
A
#
# COMPACT_ATOMS: atom_id res chain seq x y z
N MET A 1 -2.30 -19.05 -34.68
CA MET A 1 -0.98 -19.62 -34.40
C MET A 1 0.17 -19.10 -35.27
N LYS A 2 -0.01 -18.67 -36.52
CA LYS A 2 1.08 -18.08 -37.34
C LYS A 2 1.36 -16.56 -37.07
N GLN A 3 0.46 -15.83 -36.50
CA GLN A 3 0.68 -14.41 -36.12
C GLN A 3 1.32 -14.24 -34.73
N PHE A 4 1.33 -15.24 -33.89
CA PHE A 4 1.94 -15.19 -32.57
C PHE A 4 3.47 -15.45 -32.60
N MET A 5 3.93 -16.21 -33.58
CA MET A 5 5.38 -16.50 -33.72
C MET A 5 6.18 -15.37 -34.39
N ILE A 6 5.55 -14.47 -35.13
CA ILE A 6 6.25 -13.34 -35.78
C ILE A 6 6.51 -12.19 -34.80
N ARG A 7 5.71 -12.03 -33.75
CA ARG A 7 5.97 -11.02 -32.72
C ARG A 7 7.11 -11.38 -31.76
N GLN A 8 7.33 -12.65 -31.49
CA GLN A 8 8.44 -13.07 -30.61
C GLN A 8 9.82 -12.97 -31.30
N PHE A 9 9.87 -13.10 -32.64
CA PHE A 9 11.15 -12.96 -33.36
C PHE A 9 11.56 -11.50 -33.60
N LEU A 10 10.63 -10.55 -33.61
CA LEU A 10 10.95 -9.12 -33.74
C LEU A 10 11.32 -8.49 -32.39
N VAL A 11 10.82 -9.00 -31.26
CA VAL A 11 11.21 -8.54 -29.93
C VAL A 11 12.61 -9.05 -29.56
N SER A 12 13.00 -10.27 -29.98
CA SER A 12 14.34 -10.81 -29.71
C SER A 12 15.45 -10.18 -30.58
N ALA A 13 15.14 -9.63 -31.74
CA ALA A 13 16.13 -8.94 -32.59
C ALA A 13 16.33 -7.48 -32.17
N PHE A 14 15.37 -6.82 -31.49
CA PHE A 14 15.54 -5.48 -30.94
C PHE A 14 16.21 -5.50 -29.56
N LEU A 15 16.10 -6.60 -28.80
CA LEU A 15 16.75 -6.76 -27.48
C LEU A 15 18.27 -7.01 -27.57
N LEU A 16 18.80 -7.37 -28.72
CA LEU A 16 20.26 -7.54 -28.93
C LEU A 16 20.95 -6.27 -29.47
N LEU A 17 20.21 -5.26 -29.86
CA LEU A 17 20.76 -3.96 -30.28
C LEU A 17 20.48 -2.82 -29.27
N GLY A 18 19.64 -3.05 -28.25
CA GLY A 18 19.27 -2.07 -27.23
C GLY A 18 20.15 -2.08 -25.96
N THR A 19 20.94 -3.13 -25.74
CA THR A 19 21.78 -3.25 -24.52
C THR A 19 23.12 -2.53 -24.59
N SER A 20 23.45 -1.86 -25.71
CA SER A 20 24.71 -1.11 -25.88
C SER A 20 24.56 0.40 -25.77
N LEU A 21 23.41 0.96 -25.44
CA LEU A 21 23.19 2.43 -25.51
C LEU A 21 22.74 3.08 -24.20
N LEU A 22 22.78 2.37 -23.05
CA LEU A 22 22.36 2.93 -21.75
C LEU A 22 23.44 3.01 -20.68
N MET A 23 24.65 2.59 -20.99
CA MET A 23 25.87 3.05 -20.38
C MET A 23 26.67 3.74 -21.48
N ALA A 24 26.29 4.93 -21.83
CA ALA A 24 27.29 5.82 -22.39
C ALA A 24 28.34 5.98 -21.30
N GLU A 25 29.36 5.11 -21.30
CA GLU A 25 30.61 5.45 -20.66
C GLU A 25 30.88 6.89 -21.06
N LYS A 26 30.96 7.79 -20.08
CA LYS A 26 31.47 9.14 -20.29
C LYS A 26 32.73 8.92 -21.12
N PRO A 27 32.87 9.47 -22.32
CA PRO A 27 34.07 9.23 -23.10
C PRO A 27 35.27 9.54 -22.19
N ALA A 28 36.24 8.61 -22.11
CA ALA A 28 37.38 8.77 -21.27
C ALA A 28 37.97 10.16 -21.55
N ALA A 29 37.94 11.06 -20.57
CA ALA A 29 38.35 12.44 -20.73
C ALA A 29 39.81 12.44 -21.17
N ALA A 30 40.10 13.12 -22.28
CA ALA A 30 41.50 13.28 -22.72
C ALA A 30 42.28 14.00 -21.62
N ALA A 31 43.58 13.77 -21.53
CA ALA A 31 44.43 14.35 -20.49
C ALA A 31 44.47 15.92 -20.47
N SER A 32 43.82 16.56 -21.46
CA SER A 32 43.67 18.00 -21.64
C SER A 32 42.31 18.58 -21.26
N ASP A 33 41.29 17.73 -20.95
CA ASP A 33 39.95 18.19 -20.61
C ASP A 33 39.93 18.89 -19.26
N PRO A 34 39.10 19.98 -19.11
CA PRO A 34 38.96 20.65 -17.84
C PRO A 34 38.32 19.73 -16.79
N PHE A 35 38.66 19.93 -15.53
CA PHE A 35 38.22 19.13 -14.41
C PHE A 35 37.96 20.00 -13.17
N LEU A 36 37.13 19.50 -12.25
CA LEU A 36 36.87 20.11 -10.96
C LEU A 36 37.77 19.56 -9.85
N PHE A 37 38.17 18.28 -9.97
CA PHE A 37 39.02 17.59 -9.03
C PHE A 37 39.90 16.58 -9.78
N LYS A 38 41.19 16.53 -9.40
CA LYS A 38 42.14 15.52 -9.92
C LYS A 38 43.24 15.26 -8.90
N ASP A 39 43.50 13.97 -8.65
CA ASP A 39 44.62 13.45 -7.87
C ASP A 39 44.89 14.19 -6.54
N GLY A 40 43.82 14.35 -5.74
CA GLY A 40 43.89 14.98 -4.41
C GLY A 40 43.87 16.52 -4.43
N LYS A 41 43.62 17.16 -5.59
CA LYS A 41 43.52 18.59 -5.69
C LYS A 41 42.19 19.07 -6.23
N THR A 42 41.43 19.87 -5.46
CA THR A 42 40.24 20.59 -5.91
C THR A 42 40.68 21.88 -6.61
N GLU A 43 40.30 22.04 -7.89
CA GLU A 43 40.51 23.26 -8.66
C GLU A 43 39.32 24.20 -8.56
N GLY A 44 38.16 23.67 -8.21
CA GLY A 44 36.87 24.40 -8.20
C GLY A 44 36.53 25.08 -6.90
N ARG A 45 35.57 26.00 -6.99
CA ARG A 45 34.90 26.64 -5.86
C ARG A 45 33.39 26.45 -5.99
N LEU A 46 32.68 26.54 -4.87
CA LEU A 46 31.22 26.61 -4.87
C LEU A 46 30.80 28.07 -4.84
N PHE A 47 30.23 28.54 -5.95
CA PHE A 47 29.74 29.89 -6.09
C PHE A 47 28.29 30.00 -5.64
N LEU A 48 28.05 30.88 -4.67
CA LEU A 48 26.73 31.15 -4.13
C LEU A 48 26.37 32.61 -4.40
N PRO A 49 25.19 32.93 -4.97
CA PRO A 49 24.69 34.30 -5.07
C PRO A 49 24.49 34.89 -3.68
N GLY A 50 24.51 36.22 -3.56
CA GLY A 50 24.44 36.89 -2.27
C GLY A 50 23.09 36.79 -1.54
N ASP A 51 22.02 36.57 -2.30
CA ASP A 51 20.66 36.48 -1.77
C ASP A 51 20.11 35.07 -2.04
N ILE A 52 20.36 34.15 -1.10
CA ILE A 52 19.95 32.75 -1.17
C ILE A 52 19.25 32.35 0.12
N GLY A 53 18.17 31.60 -0.01
CA GLY A 53 17.44 31.03 1.09
C GLY A 53 18.08 29.77 1.69
N ARG A 54 17.43 29.25 2.68
CA ARG A 54 17.88 28.06 3.46
C ARG A 54 18.06 26.78 2.65
N PRO A 55 17.17 26.41 1.67
CA PRO A 55 17.35 25.21 0.88
C PRO A 55 18.64 25.24 0.05
N VAL A 56 19.03 26.38 -0.51
CA VAL A 56 20.28 26.51 -1.28
C VAL A 56 21.49 26.46 -0.37
N LEU A 57 21.41 27.06 0.83
CA LEU A 57 22.47 26.94 1.84
C LEU A 57 22.66 25.48 2.27
N PHE A 58 21.55 24.77 2.51
CA PHE A 58 21.59 23.35 2.86
C PHE A 58 22.15 22.50 1.70
N ALA A 59 21.75 22.79 0.46
CA ALA A 59 22.31 22.15 -0.74
C ALA A 59 23.83 22.33 -0.84
N ALA A 60 24.31 23.53 -0.53
CA ALA A 60 25.75 23.83 -0.53
C ALA A 60 26.50 23.03 0.56
N GLU A 61 25.96 22.90 1.75
CA GLU A 61 26.55 22.11 2.83
C GLU A 61 26.56 20.59 2.51
N GLU A 62 25.46 20.04 1.98
CA GLU A 62 25.40 18.65 1.52
C GLU A 62 26.43 18.39 0.41
N LEU A 63 26.49 19.26 -0.60
CA LEU A 63 27.46 19.14 -1.69
C LEU A 63 28.90 19.13 -1.16
N ARG A 64 29.25 20.06 -0.26
CA ARG A 64 30.61 20.15 0.33
C ARG A 64 30.92 18.95 1.22
N SER A 65 29.94 18.48 2.00
CA SER A 65 30.11 17.32 2.86
C SER A 65 30.43 16.07 2.02
N TYR A 66 29.64 15.79 0.98
CA TYR A 66 29.87 14.65 0.10
C TYR A 66 31.10 14.81 -0.79
N TRP A 67 31.39 16.04 -1.23
CA TRP A 67 32.64 16.33 -1.92
C TRP A 67 33.85 15.88 -1.10
N ARG A 68 33.89 16.27 0.19
CA ARG A 68 34.97 15.87 1.11
C ARG A 68 35.01 14.35 1.31
N LYS A 69 33.85 13.70 1.47
CA LYS A 69 33.78 12.24 1.58
C LYS A 69 34.33 11.52 0.35
N MET A 70 34.04 12.05 -0.86
CA MET A 70 34.42 11.44 -2.13
C MET A 70 35.90 11.71 -2.53
N THR A 71 36.41 12.89 -2.22
CA THR A 71 37.67 13.38 -2.74
C THR A 71 38.78 13.51 -1.68
N GLY A 72 38.42 13.52 -0.39
CA GLY A 72 39.32 13.82 0.71
C GLY A 72 39.72 15.31 0.83
N THR A 73 39.15 16.21 0.01
CA THR A 73 39.49 17.64 -0.05
C THR A 73 38.28 18.54 0.13
N ASP A 74 38.50 19.77 0.56
CA ASP A 74 37.40 20.73 0.64
C ASP A 74 37.02 21.33 -0.73
N LEU A 75 35.75 21.69 -0.89
CA LEU A 75 35.24 22.56 -1.95
C LEU A 75 35.03 23.95 -1.36
N PRO A 76 35.94 24.94 -1.62
CA PRO A 76 35.86 26.25 -0.99
C PRO A 76 34.62 27.02 -1.45
N LEU A 77 34.01 27.78 -0.52
CA LEU A 77 32.89 28.69 -0.82
C LEU A 77 33.36 29.99 -1.43
N ALA A 78 32.58 30.57 -2.32
CA ALA A 78 32.71 31.89 -2.87
C ALA A 78 31.35 32.59 -2.87
N TYR A 79 31.13 33.53 -1.94
CA TYR A 79 29.90 34.33 -1.85
C TYR A 79 29.92 35.46 -2.88
N ARG A 80 29.94 35.10 -4.13
CA ARG A 80 29.89 35.99 -5.27
C ARG A 80 29.50 35.25 -6.52
N GLU A 81 29.04 35.95 -7.52
CA GLU A 81 28.90 35.43 -8.87
C GLU A 81 30.27 35.20 -9.52
N PRO A 82 30.41 34.17 -10.39
CA PRO A 82 31.58 34.06 -11.26
C PRO A 82 31.68 35.29 -12.16
N ASP A 83 32.88 35.82 -12.36
CA ASP A 83 33.11 37.03 -13.10
C ASP A 83 33.95 36.75 -14.35
N ALA A 84 33.47 37.19 -15.53
CA ALA A 84 34.17 37.04 -16.80
C ALA A 84 35.57 37.72 -16.81
N ARG A 85 35.77 38.71 -15.93
CA ARG A 85 37.10 39.34 -15.72
C ARG A 85 38.10 38.41 -15.07
N HIS A 86 37.59 37.43 -14.32
CA HIS A 86 38.37 36.35 -13.74
C HIS A 86 38.25 35.09 -14.62
N ARG A 87 38.78 35.13 -15.81
CA ARG A 87 38.74 34.03 -16.83
C ARG A 87 39.24 32.65 -16.34
N LYS A 88 39.57 32.55 -15.06
CA LYS A 88 40.02 31.33 -14.38
C LYS A 88 39.03 30.84 -13.31
N ASP A 89 37.83 31.39 -13.23
CA ASP A 89 36.83 30.85 -12.30
C ASP A 89 36.44 29.44 -12.77
N VAL A 90 36.75 28.44 -11.90
CA VAL A 90 36.40 27.02 -12.06
C VAL A 90 35.55 26.64 -10.88
N GLY A 91 34.46 25.90 -11.07
CA GLY A 91 33.69 25.45 -9.95
C GLY A 91 32.27 24.99 -10.23
N ILE A 92 31.46 25.06 -9.18
CA ILE A 92 30.04 24.73 -9.23
C ILE A 92 29.25 25.99 -8.84
N ARG A 93 28.23 26.32 -9.59
CA ARG A 93 27.35 27.47 -9.34
C ARG A 93 25.93 27.00 -9.09
N LEU A 94 25.30 27.47 -8.02
CA LEU A 94 23.90 27.22 -7.70
C LEU A 94 23.05 28.45 -8.06
N VAL A 95 21.96 28.26 -8.80
CA VAL A 95 21.13 29.35 -9.34
C VAL A 95 19.65 29.03 -9.15
N VAL A 96 18.91 30.03 -8.65
CA VAL A 96 17.45 29.96 -8.65
C VAL A 96 16.93 30.85 -9.78
N ARG A 97 16.02 30.31 -10.61
CA ARG A 97 15.41 31.08 -11.71
C ARG A 97 14.37 32.07 -11.20
N PRO A 98 14.25 33.25 -11.82
CA PRO A 98 13.13 34.14 -11.58
C PRO A 98 11.78 33.44 -11.85
N GLU A 99 10.77 33.66 -11.00
CA GLU A 99 9.48 32.96 -11.08
C GLU A 99 8.73 33.23 -12.40
N GLU A 100 8.85 34.44 -12.95
CA GLU A 100 8.24 34.84 -14.23
C GLU A 100 8.76 34.07 -15.46
N GLU A 101 9.92 33.43 -15.37
CA GLU A 101 10.48 32.65 -16.45
C GLU A 101 9.84 31.26 -16.59
N TRP A 102 9.38 30.65 -15.50
CA TRP A 102 8.94 29.26 -15.49
C TRP A 102 7.50 29.06 -15.00
N LYS A 103 6.93 29.95 -14.17
CA LYS A 103 5.61 29.80 -13.60
C LYS A 103 4.52 29.60 -14.67
N GLY A 104 3.70 28.55 -14.51
CA GLY A 104 2.66 28.19 -15.45
C GLY A 104 3.14 27.50 -16.74
N LYS A 105 4.43 27.26 -16.89
CA LYS A 105 5.05 26.61 -18.06
C LYS A 105 5.78 25.32 -17.69
N GLU A 106 6.41 25.28 -16.54
CA GLU A 106 7.24 24.19 -16.05
C GLU A 106 6.88 23.85 -14.59
N SER A 107 7.28 22.66 -14.14
CA SER A 107 7.15 22.30 -12.71
C SER A 107 8.06 23.18 -11.85
N SER A 108 7.57 23.59 -10.68
CA SER A 108 8.37 24.26 -9.64
C SER A 108 9.63 23.46 -9.25
N GLN A 109 9.60 22.15 -9.43
CA GLN A 109 10.66 21.22 -9.06
C GLN A 109 11.65 20.93 -10.20
N SER A 110 11.46 21.55 -11.37
CA SER A 110 12.36 21.36 -12.51
C SER A 110 13.69 22.06 -12.29
N PHE A 111 14.76 21.41 -12.74
CA PHE A 111 16.11 21.98 -12.74
C PHE A 111 16.92 21.52 -13.95
N SER A 112 18.03 22.22 -14.19
CA SER A 112 19.03 21.80 -15.16
C SER A 112 20.42 21.74 -14.55
N ILE A 113 21.23 20.82 -15.06
CA ILE A 113 22.67 20.71 -14.78
C ILE A 113 23.39 20.98 -16.09
N GLU A 114 24.21 22.03 -16.13
CA GLU A 114 24.99 22.42 -17.31
C GLU A 114 26.48 22.36 -17.00
N GLU A 115 27.20 21.52 -17.75
CA GLU A 115 28.65 21.42 -17.69
C GLU A 115 29.26 22.33 -18.77
N THR A 116 30.08 23.27 -18.40
CA THR A 116 30.73 24.25 -19.26
C THR A 116 32.23 24.03 -19.28
N THR A 117 32.77 23.66 -20.43
CA THR A 117 34.22 23.45 -20.61
C THR A 117 34.96 24.71 -21.03
N LYS A 118 34.25 25.73 -21.52
CA LYS A 118 34.78 27.08 -21.90
C LYS A 118 33.78 28.14 -21.47
N PRO A 119 34.23 29.23 -20.85
CA PRO A 119 33.32 30.31 -20.45
C PRO A 119 32.50 30.83 -21.62
N THR A 120 31.23 31.14 -21.37
CA THR A 120 30.31 31.78 -22.31
C THR A 120 29.90 33.16 -21.83
N ALA A 121 29.12 33.93 -22.61
CA ALA A 121 28.59 35.21 -22.18
C ALA A 121 27.59 35.06 -20.99
N THR A 122 26.85 33.95 -20.96
CA THR A 122 25.83 33.66 -19.94
C THR A 122 26.39 32.84 -18.75
N ILE A 123 27.45 32.05 -18.98
CA ILE A 123 28.12 31.30 -17.93
C ILE A 123 29.61 31.66 -17.98
N PRO A 124 30.05 32.68 -17.18
CA PRO A 124 31.40 33.21 -17.27
C PRO A 124 32.46 32.37 -16.50
N MET A 125 32.25 31.03 -16.42
CA MET A 125 33.14 30.13 -15.69
C MET A 125 33.26 28.78 -16.42
N VAL A 126 34.31 28.04 -16.08
CA VAL A 126 34.43 26.61 -16.41
C VAL A 126 33.90 25.80 -15.24
N GLY A 127 32.97 24.85 -15.46
CA GLY A 127 32.45 24.06 -14.37
C GLY A 127 31.01 23.57 -14.55
N VAL A 128 30.30 23.49 -13.45
CA VAL A 128 28.93 23.02 -13.41
C VAL A 128 28.00 24.13 -12.92
N THR A 129 26.95 24.41 -13.65
CA THR A 129 25.85 25.28 -13.18
C THR A 129 24.62 24.43 -12.93
N ILE A 130 24.12 24.44 -11.70
CA ILE A 130 22.86 23.81 -11.28
C ILE A 130 21.83 24.91 -11.13
N THR A 131 20.83 24.91 -12.03
CA THR A 131 19.78 25.94 -12.07
C THR A 131 18.44 25.30 -11.77
N GLY A 132 17.79 25.71 -10.69
CA GLY A 132 16.46 25.23 -10.29
C GLY A 132 15.38 26.30 -10.49
N ASN A 133 14.14 25.88 -10.75
CA ASN A 133 12.99 26.78 -10.79
C ASN A 133 12.67 27.37 -9.39
N THR A 134 12.95 26.58 -8.35
CA THR A 134 12.85 26.99 -6.95
C THR A 134 14.14 26.61 -6.21
N GLU A 135 14.29 27.07 -5.00
CA GLU A 135 15.40 26.68 -4.12
C GLU A 135 15.43 25.17 -3.85
N MET A 136 14.24 24.55 -3.67
CA MET A 136 14.13 23.10 -3.57
C MET A 136 14.58 22.39 -4.85
N ALA A 137 14.27 22.93 -6.00
CA ALA A 137 14.74 22.37 -7.27
C ALA A 137 16.27 22.43 -7.39
N VAL A 138 16.92 23.47 -6.84
CA VAL A 138 18.38 23.53 -6.76
C VAL A 138 18.92 22.42 -5.86
N LEU A 139 18.32 22.19 -4.69
CA LEU A 139 18.70 21.10 -3.80
C LEU A 139 18.56 19.72 -4.49
N TYR A 140 17.45 19.47 -5.17
CA TYR A 140 17.26 18.26 -5.97
C TYR A 140 18.32 18.13 -7.08
N GLY A 141 18.70 19.25 -7.69
CA GLY A 141 19.78 19.31 -8.68
C GLY A 141 21.13 18.94 -8.09
N VAL A 142 21.43 19.33 -6.87
CA VAL A 142 22.66 18.94 -6.14
C VAL A 142 22.66 17.42 -5.90
N TYR A 143 21.57 16.84 -5.44
CA TYR A 143 21.49 15.39 -5.25
C TYR A 143 21.61 14.63 -6.58
N GLN A 144 20.97 15.11 -7.65
CA GLN A 144 21.12 14.54 -8.98
C GLN A 144 22.58 14.60 -9.48
N TYR A 145 23.27 15.70 -9.22
CA TYR A 145 24.69 15.83 -9.56
C TYR A 145 25.55 14.83 -8.77
N LEU A 146 25.33 14.72 -7.46
CA LEU A 146 26.04 13.76 -6.60
C LEU A 146 25.78 12.30 -7.04
N GLU A 147 24.53 11.97 -7.40
CA GLU A 147 24.22 10.65 -7.99
C GLU A 147 24.92 10.41 -9.32
N GLY A 148 25.08 11.44 -10.13
CA GLY A 148 25.89 11.41 -11.37
C GLY A 148 27.35 11.13 -11.11
N LEU A 149 27.89 11.48 -9.96
CA LEU A 149 29.24 11.15 -9.49
C LEU A 149 29.35 9.76 -8.84
N GLY A 150 28.22 9.03 -8.71
CA GLY A 150 28.19 7.68 -8.13
C GLY A 150 27.70 7.59 -6.68
N MET A 151 27.30 8.70 -6.06
CA MET A 151 26.65 8.65 -4.74
C MET A 151 25.32 7.90 -4.80
N ARG A 152 25.03 7.16 -3.73
CA ARG A 152 23.71 6.55 -3.52
C ARG A 152 23.33 6.59 -2.04
N TRP A 153 22.05 6.82 -1.77
CA TRP A 153 21.43 6.79 -0.44
C TRP A 153 20.33 5.72 -0.45
N PHE A 154 20.74 4.45 -0.26
CA PHE A 154 19.83 3.30 -0.36
C PHE A 154 18.88 3.18 0.83
N THR A 155 19.39 3.41 2.04
CA THR A 155 18.62 3.39 3.29
C THR A 155 19.03 4.60 4.14
N PRO A 156 18.25 4.95 5.17
CA PRO A 156 18.64 5.96 6.15
C PRO A 156 19.98 5.60 6.84
N GLY A 157 20.71 6.62 7.23
CA GLY A 157 21.96 6.49 7.97
C GLY A 157 23.18 6.10 7.12
N GLU A 158 24.33 6.07 7.77
CA GLU A 158 25.62 5.85 7.10
C GLU A 158 25.73 4.47 6.44
N ILE A 159 25.06 3.46 6.99
CA ILE A 159 25.04 2.13 6.41
C ILE A 159 24.40 2.11 5.01
N GLY A 160 23.45 3.01 4.76
CA GLY A 160 22.77 3.17 3.47
C GLY A 160 23.54 3.93 2.42
N GLU A 161 24.63 4.60 2.78
CA GLU A 161 25.40 5.42 1.85
C GLU A 161 26.45 4.60 1.08
N ASN A 162 26.41 4.69 -0.25
CA ASN A 162 27.53 4.31 -1.11
C ASN A 162 28.26 5.59 -1.55
N VAL A 163 29.47 5.79 -1.02
CA VAL A 163 30.31 6.96 -1.30
C VAL A 163 31.48 6.52 -2.17
N PRO A 164 31.54 6.90 -3.45
CA PRO A 164 32.67 6.55 -4.29
C PRO A 164 33.92 7.33 -3.90
N ALA A 165 35.09 6.68 -3.91
CA ALA A 165 36.38 7.36 -3.79
C ALA A 165 36.83 7.82 -5.19
N LEU A 166 36.76 9.12 -5.45
CA LEU A 166 37.05 9.68 -6.76
C LEU A 166 38.52 10.14 -6.85
N LYS A 167 39.14 9.89 -8.00
CA LYS A 167 40.46 10.42 -8.37
C LYS A 167 40.37 11.54 -9.39
N LEU A 168 39.23 11.65 -10.08
CA LEU A 168 39.02 12.63 -11.13
C LEU A 168 37.53 12.98 -11.20
N ILE A 169 37.19 14.26 -11.30
CA ILE A 169 35.86 14.77 -11.66
C ILE A 169 36.04 15.61 -12.92
N PRO A 170 35.90 14.99 -14.10
CA PRO A 170 36.05 15.66 -15.38
C PRO A 170 34.80 16.46 -15.74
N LEU A 171 34.94 17.42 -16.66
CA LEU A 171 33.86 18.16 -17.29
C LEU A 171 33.72 17.69 -18.75
N ALA A 172 32.58 17.09 -19.08
CA ALA A 172 32.31 16.61 -20.44
C ALA A 172 31.59 17.63 -21.31
N GLY A 173 31.02 18.68 -20.70
CA GLY A 173 30.19 19.67 -21.35
C GLY A 173 28.75 19.20 -21.60
N GLY A 174 27.84 20.14 -21.87
CA GLY A 174 26.44 19.85 -22.19
C GLY A 174 25.48 20.22 -21.05
N ARG A 175 24.18 20.23 -21.40
CA ARG A 175 23.09 20.58 -20.50
C ARG A 175 22.05 19.47 -20.48
N ARG A 176 21.58 19.13 -19.28
CA ARG A 176 20.48 18.19 -19.05
C ARG A 176 19.44 18.86 -18.18
N THR A 177 18.18 18.65 -18.50
CA THR A 177 17.04 19.17 -17.73
C THR A 177 16.29 18.00 -17.11
N TYR A 178 15.80 18.20 -15.89
CA TYR A 178 15.13 17.20 -15.09
C TYR A 178 13.82 17.76 -14.55
N ALA A 179 12.81 16.91 -14.52
CA ALA A 179 11.52 17.17 -13.88
C ALA A 179 10.99 15.86 -13.28
N PRO A 180 10.22 15.90 -12.21
CA PRO A 180 9.66 14.69 -11.63
C PRO A 180 8.59 14.08 -12.52
N SER A 181 8.53 12.73 -12.56
CA SER A 181 7.45 12.01 -13.26
C SER A 181 6.11 12.11 -12.52
N PHE A 182 6.16 12.15 -11.19
CA PHE A 182 5.01 12.46 -10.35
C PHE A 182 5.26 13.81 -9.66
N ALA A 183 4.31 14.73 -9.77
CA ALA A 183 4.45 16.08 -9.22
C ALA A 183 4.52 16.04 -7.68
N GLU A 184 3.70 15.24 -7.03
CA GLU A 184 3.79 14.97 -5.59
C GLU A 184 4.20 13.52 -5.33
N ARG A 185 5.16 13.33 -4.41
CA ARG A 185 5.80 12.06 -4.11
C ARG A 185 6.09 11.97 -2.63
N SER A 186 5.38 11.10 -1.91
CA SER A 186 5.67 10.90 -0.49
C SER A 186 5.65 9.44 -0.09
N LEU A 187 6.61 9.08 0.75
CA LEU A 187 6.70 7.81 1.44
C LEU A 187 6.75 8.13 2.93
N ASP A 188 5.60 8.13 3.60
CA ASP A 188 5.50 8.60 4.97
C ASP A 188 5.32 7.46 5.96
N LEU A 189 6.03 7.52 7.10
CA LEU A 189 5.97 6.48 8.12
C LEU A 189 4.72 6.60 8.97
N SER A 190 3.95 5.51 9.04
CA SER A 190 2.79 5.44 9.90
C SER A 190 3.18 5.42 11.39
N GLY A 191 2.43 6.15 12.19
CA GLY A 191 2.52 6.08 13.66
C GLY A 191 3.75 6.76 14.30
N THR A 192 4.56 7.51 13.56
CA THR A 192 5.67 8.27 14.14
C THR A 192 5.28 9.73 14.39
N PRO A 193 5.40 10.23 15.64
CA PRO A 193 4.91 11.56 16.00
C PRO A 193 5.70 12.74 15.44
N LYS A 194 6.87 12.54 14.83
CA LYS A 194 7.82 13.63 14.54
C LYS A 194 8.68 13.42 13.32
N ASP A 195 8.08 13.33 12.15
CA ASP A 195 8.85 13.45 10.90
C ASP A 195 8.99 14.93 10.51
N HIS A 196 9.51 15.74 11.42
CA HIS A 196 9.84 17.13 11.14
C HIS A 196 11.31 17.23 10.74
N PHE A 197 11.54 17.45 9.45
CA PHE A 197 12.81 17.94 9.00
C PHE A 197 12.83 19.45 9.17
N ASP A 198 13.52 19.92 10.22
CA ASP A 198 13.76 21.35 10.42
C ASP A 198 15.11 21.74 9.82
N VAL A 199 15.09 22.16 8.57
CA VAL A 199 16.25 22.72 7.89
C VAL A 199 16.55 24.16 8.32
N SER A 200 15.75 24.73 9.24
CA SER A 200 15.98 26.06 9.76
C SER A 200 17.24 26.14 10.61
N ASP A 201 17.73 25.01 11.15
CA ASP A 201 18.93 24.94 11.94
C ASP A 201 19.99 24.01 11.31
N PRO A 202 20.90 24.56 10.47
CA PRO A 202 22.03 23.81 9.94
C PRO A 202 22.96 23.23 11.02
N LYS A 203 22.89 23.74 12.24
CA LYS A 203 23.67 23.24 13.36
C LYS A 203 23.05 21.95 13.91
N ALA A 204 21.72 21.87 14.02
CA ALA A 204 21.03 20.65 14.40
C ALA A 204 21.32 19.49 13.44
N TYR A 205 21.48 19.78 12.15
CA TYR A 205 21.95 18.80 11.16
C TYR A 205 23.36 18.28 11.45
N ARG A 206 24.30 19.18 11.72
CA ARG A 206 25.69 18.83 12.03
C ARG A 206 25.84 18.05 13.35
N ASP A 207 24.99 18.34 14.30
CA ASP A 207 25.00 17.74 15.63
C ASP A 207 24.22 16.40 15.69
N GLY A 208 23.75 15.86 14.54
CA GLY A 208 23.05 14.58 14.44
C GLY A 208 21.62 14.59 15.04
N ALA A 209 21.03 15.75 15.25
CA ALA A 209 19.70 15.92 15.84
C ALA A 209 18.55 15.75 14.81
N GLN A 210 18.87 15.47 13.56
CA GLN A 210 17.90 15.31 12.47
C GLN A 210 17.51 13.84 12.26
N ASP A 211 16.24 13.61 11.93
CA ASP A 211 15.76 12.26 11.60
C ASP A 211 16.42 11.76 10.31
N GLU A 212 17.17 10.68 10.41
CA GLU A 212 17.84 10.02 9.29
C GLU A 212 16.88 9.60 8.17
N TYR A 213 15.63 9.27 8.51
CA TYR A 213 14.60 8.95 7.51
C TYR A 213 14.18 10.20 6.74
N ALA A 214 14.04 11.33 7.41
CA ALA A 214 13.73 12.59 6.76
C ALA A 214 14.84 13.01 5.80
N LEU A 215 16.12 12.87 6.21
CA LEU A 215 17.26 13.09 5.32
C LEU A 215 17.27 12.16 4.12
N TRP A 216 16.97 10.86 4.33
CA TRP A 216 16.88 9.88 3.26
C TRP A 216 15.80 10.26 2.25
N ARG A 217 14.61 10.68 2.71
CA ARG A 217 13.54 11.16 1.82
C ARG A 217 14.03 12.34 0.97
N LEU A 218 14.61 13.33 1.59
CA LEU A 218 15.11 14.53 0.93
C LEU A 218 16.17 14.22 -0.14
N ARG A 219 17.15 13.37 0.20
CA ARG A 219 18.22 12.91 -0.71
C ARG A 219 17.69 12.11 -1.90
N ASN A 220 16.56 11.41 -1.72
CA ASN A 220 15.85 10.72 -2.79
C ASN A 220 14.75 11.57 -3.45
N ARG A 221 14.77 12.90 -3.24
CA ARG A 221 13.86 13.88 -3.86
C ARG A 221 12.37 13.61 -3.57
N LEU A 222 12.08 12.97 -2.45
CA LEU A 222 10.73 12.84 -1.92
C LEU A 222 10.34 14.13 -1.21
N MET A 223 9.06 14.46 -1.28
CA MET A 223 8.55 15.71 -0.76
C MET A 223 8.22 15.60 0.73
N PHE A 224 8.34 16.73 1.40
CA PHE A 224 7.77 16.96 2.72
C PHE A 224 6.50 17.78 2.55
N THR A 225 5.39 17.19 2.79
CA THR A 225 4.13 17.89 2.82
C THR A 225 3.84 18.30 4.26
N ARG A 226 3.98 19.60 4.55
CA ARG A 226 3.53 20.13 5.84
C ARG A 226 2.01 20.07 5.92
N GLY A 227 1.51 19.72 7.09
CA GLY A 227 0.08 19.53 7.35
C GLY A 227 -0.35 18.10 7.17
N ILE A 228 0.61 17.22 6.84
CA ILE A 228 0.43 15.80 6.88
C ILE A 228 1.15 15.31 8.12
N ASN A 229 0.45 15.26 9.24
CA ASN A 229 0.98 14.60 10.42
C ASN A 229 1.09 13.12 10.14
N ASN A 230 2.23 12.59 10.48
CA ASN A 230 2.46 11.16 10.49
C ASN A 230 2.16 10.46 9.18
N GLY A 231 2.49 11.08 8.06
CA GLY A 231 2.24 10.49 6.77
C GLY A 231 0.79 10.52 6.30
N ASN A 232 -0.09 11.10 7.04
CA ASN A 232 -1.44 11.29 6.57
C ASN A 232 -1.53 12.56 5.72
N TYR A 233 -1.88 12.40 4.45
CA TYR A 233 -2.24 13.49 3.52
C TYR A 233 -3.30 14.43 4.10
N PHE A 234 -3.79 14.15 5.30
CA PHE A 234 -4.96 14.70 5.89
C PHE A 234 -4.80 14.90 7.39
N ASP A 235 -3.74 15.59 7.84
CA ASP A 235 -3.67 15.92 9.25
C ASP A 235 -4.56 17.10 9.61
N PHE A 236 -5.69 16.72 10.13
CA PHE A 236 -6.63 17.63 10.79
C PHE A 236 -6.25 17.95 12.24
N ASN A 237 -5.26 17.30 12.82
CA ASN A 237 -4.96 17.45 14.26
C ASN A 237 -4.62 18.90 14.64
N THR A 238 -4.07 19.67 13.71
CA THR A 238 -3.80 21.09 13.94
C THR A 238 -5.07 21.95 13.92
N PHE A 239 -6.15 21.49 13.27
CA PHE A 239 -7.35 22.29 13.06
C PHE A 239 -8.64 21.66 13.62
N THR A 240 -8.73 20.36 13.79
CA THR A 240 -10.01 19.67 14.06
C THR A 240 -9.96 18.56 15.10
N LYS A 241 -8.84 18.28 15.76
CA LYS A 241 -8.68 17.16 16.71
C LYS A 241 -9.11 15.79 16.14
N GLY A 242 -8.88 15.49 14.85
CA GLY A 242 -9.27 14.25 14.23
C GLY A 242 -8.26 13.73 13.21
N SER A 243 -8.26 12.44 12.97
CA SER A 243 -7.48 11.76 11.92
C SER A 243 -7.92 12.16 10.51
N GLY A 244 -7.22 11.77 9.46
CA GLY A 244 -7.45 12.06 8.03
C GLY A 244 -8.89 11.91 7.48
N HIS A 245 -9.81 11.45 8.29
CA HIS A 245 -11.23 11.33 8.02
C HIS A 245 -11.97 12.64 8.35
N GLY A 246 -11.65 13.70 7.61
CA GLY A 246 -12.09 15.07 7.89
C GLY A 246 -13.59 15.33 7.93
N ILE A 247 -14.41 14.41 7.41
CA ILE A 247 -15.85 14.51 7.48
C ILE A 247 -16.38 14.58 8.93
N ARG A 248 -15.66 13.99 9.88
CA ARG A 248 -16.00 14.03 11.32
C ARG A 248 -16.01 15.44 11.89
N ALA A 249 -15.19 16.34 11.33
CA ALA A 249 -15.11 17.73 11.77
C ALA A 249 -16.41 18.50 11.54
N VAL A 250 -17.25 18.05 10.62
CA VAL A 250 -18.55 18.68 10.33
C VAL A 250 -19.48 18.63 11.55
N LEU A 251 -19.34 17.61 12.39
CA LEU A 251 -20.16 17.41 13.59
C LEU A 251 -19.42 17.61 14.91
N ALA A 252 -18.14 18.03 14.88
CA ALA A 252 -17.30 18.04 16.08
C ALA A 252 -17.87 18.84 17.26
N ASP A 253 -18.55 19.96 16.99
CA ASP A 253 -19.12 20.87 17.99
C ASP A 253 -20.67 20.88 17.96
N VAL A 254 -21.29 19.85 17.40
CA VAL A 254 -22.75 19.77 17.25
C VAL A 254 -23.33 18.92 18.36
N ASP A 255 -24.29 19.50 19.09
CA ASP A 255 -25.02 18.82 20.14
C ASP A 255 -26.10 17.91 19.53
N PHE A 256 -25.92 16.60 19.68
CA PHE A 256 -26.85 15.58 19.16
C PHE A 256 -28.27 15.77 19.67
N ALA A 257 -28.45 16.14 20.92
CA ALA A 257 -29.80 16.33 21.50
C ALA A 257 -30.55 17.54 20.90
N LYS A 258 -29.80 18.56 20.42
CA LYS A 258 -30.39 19.77 19.82
C LYS A 258 -30.58 19.67 18.30
N GLU A 259 -29.66 19.02 17.61
CA GLU A 259 -29.66 18.95 16.15
C GLU A 259 -29.47 17.50 15.65
N PRO A 260 -30.32 16.52 16.08
CA PRO A 260 -30.16 15.13 15.71
C PRO A 260 -30.26 14.88 14.19
N GLU A 261 -30.95 15.76 13.43
CA GLU A 261 -31.12 15.67 11.98
C GLU A 261 -29.80 15.84 11.20
N ARG A 262 -28.76 16.37 11.83
CA ARG A 262 -27.42 16.49 11.23
C ARG A 262 -26.63 15.19 11.27
N PHE A 263 -26.98 14.30 12.19
CA PHE A 263 -26.31 13.02 12.38
C PHE A 263 -26.89 11.94 11.45
N PRO A 264 -26.12 10.89 11.11
CA PRO A 264 -26.59 9.87 10.19
C PRO A 264 -27.70 9.01 10.81
N MET A 265 -28.67 8.64 10.01
CA MET A 265 -29.64 7.58 10.33
C MET A 265 -29.11 6.29 9.71
N VAL A 266 -28.83 5.28 10.51
CA VAL A 266 -28.23 4.02 10.07
C VAL A 266 -28.89 2.84 10.75
N THR A 267 -28.93 1.72 10.06
CA THR A 267 -29.41 0.43 10.59
C THR A 267 -28.24 -0.36 11.17
N ILE A 268 -28.30 -0.64 12.47
CA ILE A 268 -27.32 -1.49 13.17
C ILE A 268 -28.12 -2.51 14.00
N ASP A 269 -27.81 -3.78 13.89
CA ASP A 269 -28.51 -4.88 14.57
C ASP A 269 -30.04 -4.88 14.34
N GLY A 270 -30.47 -4.49 13.13
CA GLY A 270 -31.86 -4.41 12.74
C GLY A 270 -32.64 -3.19 13.26
N GLU A 271 -32.00 -2.28 13.97
CA GLU A 271 -32.59 -1.05 14.47
C GLU A 271 -32.12 0.16 13.65
N THR A 272 -33.04 0.83 12.94
CA THR A 272 -32.77 2.06 12.18
C THR A 272 -33.01 3.27 13.04
N LYS A 273 -31.96 4.01 13.38
CA LYS A 273 -32.05 5.26 14.15
C LYS A 273 -30.91 6.21 13.86
N ARG A 274 -31.06 7.49 14.28
CA ARG A 274 -29.97 8.45 14.25
C ARG A 274 -28.94 8.10 15.31
N ARG A 275 -27.66 8.20 14.95
CA ARG A 275 -26.54 7.79 15.79
C ARG A 275 -25.57 8.96 15.99
N GLU A 276 -25.35 9.34 17.22
CA GLU A 276 -24.30 10.31 17.60
C GLU A 276 -22.90 9.79 17.28
N LYS A 277 -22.67 8.49 17.51
CA LYS A 277 -21.42 7.79 17.28
C LYS A 277 -21.58 6.88 16.06
N GLY A 278 -21.54 7.45 14.87
CA GLY A 278 -21.65 6.67 13.63
C GLY A 278 -20.58 7.00 12.60
N GLY A 279 -19.74 8.00 12.90
CA GLY A 279 -18.58 8.35 12.07
C GLY A 279 -18.90 9.11 10.79
N GLN A 280 -20.08 8.94 10.20
CA GLN A 280 -20.53 9.70 9.03
C GLN A 280 -21.50 10.81 9.44
N ILE A 281 -22.06 11.52 8.45
CA ILE A 281 -22.99 12.64 8.62
C ILE A 281 -24.30 12.40 7.86
N CYS A 282 -25.32 13.23 8.09
CA CYS A 282 -26.43 13.33 7.15
C CYS A 282 -25.99 14.17 5.94
N PHE A 283 -25.83 13.53 4.78
CA PHE A 283 -25.26 14.13 3.56
C PHE A 283 -26.17 15.16 2.88
N THR A 284 -27.48 15.09 3.09
CA THR A 284 -28.43 16.04 2.50
C THR A 284 -28.69 17.26 3.38
N ASN A 285 -28.29 17.22 4.65
CA ASN A 285 -28.54 18.32 5.58
C ASN A 285 -27.76 19.58 5.16
N GLY A 286 -28.50 20.68 4.92
CA GLY A 286 -27.93 21.94 4.42
C GLY A 286 -26.93 22.58 5.38
N LYS A 287 -27.13 22.45 6.71
CA LYS A 287 -26.18 22.95 7.70
C LYS A 287 -24.86 22.18 7.67
N ASN A 288 -24.89 20.87 7.36
CA ASN A 288 -23.66 20.06 7.21
C ASN A 288 -22.87 20.49 5.97
N ILE A 289 -23.54 20.72 4.85
CA ILE A 289 -22.91 21.18 3.62
C ILE A 289 -22.28 22.56 3.81
N GLN A 290 -23.02 23.49 4.45
CA GLN A 290 -22.50 24.82 4.77
C GLN A 290 -21.29 24.72 5.70
N ARG A 291 -21.38 23.94 6.79
CA ARG A 291 -20.28 23.74 7.74
C ARG A 291 -19.05 23.14 7.09
N ALA A 292 -19.21 22.14 6.21
CA ALA A 292 -18.13 21.53 5.45
C ALA A 292 -17.41 22.57 4.56
N THR A 293 -18.18 23.43 3.89
CA THR A 293 -17.64 24.52 3.08
C THR A 293 -16.89 25.54 3.94
N ASP A 294 -17.45 25.94 5.08
CA ASP A 294 -16.84 26.92 5.98
C ASP A 294 -15.56 26.39 6.63
N LEU A 295 -15.52 25.10 6.98
CA LEU A 295 -14.30 24.44 7.46
C LEU A 295 -13.18 24.50 6.41
N ALA A 296 -13.49 24.26 5.14
CA ALA A 296 -12.51 24.38 4.07
C ALA A 296 -12.00 25.82 3.91
N VAL A 297 -12.88 26.82 3.98
CA VAL A 297 -12.49 28.25 3.94
C VAL A 297 -11.56 28.58 5.10
N VAL A 298 -11.98 28.27 6.33
CA VAL A 298 -11.17 28.51 7.55
C VAL A 298 -9.82 27.80 7.48
N PHE A 299 -9.76 26.60 6.91
CA PHE A 299 -8.51 25.89 6.71
C PHE A 299 -7.55 26.69 5.83
N PHE A 300 -8.00 27.16 4.66
CA PHE A 300 -7.15 27.91 3.75
C PHE A 300 -6.80 29.30 4.30
N GLU A 301 -7.72 30.00 4.99
CA GLU A 301 -7.41 31.25 5.67
C GLU A 301 -6.30 31.09 6.72
N LYS A 302 -6.36 30.03 7.53
CA LYS A 302 -5.31 29.72 8.51
C LYS A 302 -4.01 29.29 7.82
N LEU A 303 -4.10 28.57 6.70
CA LEU A 303 -2.98 28.19 5.90
C LEU A 303 -2.25 29.44 5.37
N GLU A 304 -2.96 30.40 4.82
CA GLU A 304 -2.42 31.68 4.38
C GLU A 304 -1.82 32.50 5.52
N ALA A 305 -2.54 32.62 6.63
CA ALA A 305 -2.07 33.39 7.81
C ALA A 305 -0.80 32.80 8.44
N SER A 306 -0.60 31.48 8.31
CA SER A 306 0.59 30.80 8.83
C SER A 306 1.79 30.85 7.85
N ARG A 307 1.61 31.35 6.63
CA ARG A 307 2.63 31.42 5.58
C ARG A 307 3.93 32.11 6.00
N PRO A 308 3.90 33.27 6.69
CA PRO A 308 5.12 33.93 7.14
C PRO A 308 5.90 33.18 8.23
N ALA A 309 5.22 32.37 9.04
CA ALA A 309 5.83 31.62 10.15
C ALA A 309 6.32 30.22 9.71
N ARG A 310 6.00 29.83 8.48
CA ARG A 310 6.47 28.56 7.92
C ARG A 310 7.86 28.72 7.36
N ASN A 311 8.67 27.67 7.45
CA ASN A 311 9.84 27.52 6.59
C ASN A 311 9.31 27.24 5.17
N SER A 312 8.65 28.24 4.57
CA SER A 312 7.95 28.15 3.28
C SER A 312 8.84 27.69 2.13
N ASP A 313 10.15 27.74 2.36
CA ASP A 313 11.16 27.40 1.37
C ASP A 313 11.22 25.92 1.05
N PHE A 314 10.65 25.04 1.90
CA PHE A 314 10.64 23.58 1.71
C PHE A 314 9.22 23.00 1.56
N ASP A 315 8.19 23.82 1.77
CA ASP A 315 6.81 23.39 1.73
C ASP A 315 6.18 23.71 0.37
N GLU A 316 5.60 22.71 -0.29
CA GLU A 316 4.68 22.99 -1.39
C GLU A 316 3.35 23.52 -0.88
N GLU A 317 2.71 24.34 -1.69
CA GLU A 317 1.45 24.97 -1.35
C GLU A 317 0.31 23.94 -1.39
N MET A 318 -0.28 23.63 -0.24
CA MET A 318 -1.48 22.80 -0.18
C MET A 318 -2.65 23.49 -0.88
N ASP A 319 -3.14 22.90 -1.94
CA ASP A 319 -4.29 23.40 -2.71
C ASP A 319 -5.60 22.70 -2.35
N THR A 320 -5.53 21.59 -1.59
CA THR A 320 -6.63 20.65 -1.36
C THR A 320 -6.98 20.56 0.12
N PHE A 321 -8.25 20.81 0.47
CA PHE A 321 -8.80 20.56 1.79
C PHE A 321 -9.19 19.09 1.94
N PRO A 322 -8.61 18.35 2.88
CA PRO A 322 -8.87 16.96 3.05
C PRO A 322 -10.20 16.72 3.80
N MET A 323 -11.12 16.02 3.17
CA MET A 323 -12.44 15.70 3.73
C MET A 323 -12.81 14.24 3.47
N GLY A 324 -11.90 13.31 3.76
CA GLY A 324 -12.17 11.88 3.61
C GLY A 324 -13.35 11.41 4.46
N LEU A 325 -14.05 10.39 3.96
CA LEU A 325 -15.06 9.67 4.73
C LEU A 325 -14.45 9.04 5.98
N SER A 326 -15.26 8.79 6.99
CA SER A 326 -14.83 8.05 8.18
C SER A 326 -14.65 6.55 7.87
N ASP A 327 -13.73 5.87 8.59
CA ASP A 327 -13.52 4.41 8.53
C ASP A 327 -14.68 3.60 9.14
N THR A 328 -15.87 4.13 9.11
CA THR A 328 -17.04 3.44 9.63
C THR A 328 -18.03 3.18 8.53
N VAL A 329 -18.61 2.01 8.52
CA VAL A 329 -19.73 1.65 7.67
C VAL A 329 -21.00 2.40 8.09
N GLY A 330 -21.90 2.62 7.16
CA GLY A 330 -23.23 3.19 7.43
C GLY A 330 -23.40 4.60 6.89
N ILE A 331 -23.72 4.68 5.61
CA ILE A 331 -24.20 5.89 4.94
C ILE A 331 -25.61 6.20 5.43
N CYS A 332 -25.95 7.48 5.59
CA CYS A 332 -27.23 7.92 6.12
C CYS A 332 -28.42 7.44 5.27
N GLU A 333 -29.38 6.78 5.90
CA GLU A 333 -30.59 6.18 5.30
C GLU A 333 -31.85 7.01 5.56
N CYS A 334 -31.75 8.26 6.03
CA CYS A 334 -32.93 9.09 6.24
C CYS A 334 -33.67 9.36 4.91
N GLU A 335 -34.96 9.71 4.99
CA GLU A 335 -35.84 9.89 3.83
C GLU A 335 -35.25 10.81 2.75
N GLU A 336 -34.63 11.94 3.16
CA GLU A 336 -34.00 12.88 2.22
C GLU A 336 -32.73 12.31 1.58
N CYS A 337 -31.93 11.58 2.34
CA CYS A 337 -30.76 10.90 1.79
C CYS A 337 -31.18 9.78 0.83
N ALA A 338 -32.22 9.00 1.17
CA ALA A 338 -32.77 7.96 0.31
C ALA A 338 -33.36 8.50 -1.00
N LYS A 339 -34.04 9.68 -0.98
CA LYS A 339 -34.50 10.35 -2.19
C LYS A 339 -33.35 10.71 -3.14
N VAL A 340 -32.25 11.24 -2.61
CA VAL A 340 -31.06 11.60 -3.42
C VAL A 340 -30.34 10.37 -3.89
N ALA A 341 -30.17 9.36 -3.05
CA ALA A 341 -29.53 8.10 -3.38
C ALA A 341 -30.25 7.40 -4.55
N GLY A 342 -31.55 7.30 -4.49
CA GLY A 342 -32.35 6.54 -5.47
C GLY A 342 -32.39 5.05 -5.15
N LYS A 343 -32.82 4.23 -6.11
CA LYS A 343 -33.00 2.78 -5.95
C LYS A 343 -32.04 1.96 -6.79
N GLU A 344 -31.18 2.62 -7.56
CA GLU A 344 -30.26 1.97 -8.48
C GLU A 344 -29.08 1.32 -7.73
N PRO A 345 -28.44 0.32 -8.33
CA PRO A 345 -27.14 -0.13 -7.86
C PRO A 345 -26.20 1.07 -7.70
N ASN A 346 -25.41 1.12 -6.64
CA ASN A 346 -24.53 2.24 -6.28
C ASN A 346 -25.28 3.54 -5.88
N SER A 347 -26.47 3.43 -5.36
CA SER A 347 -27.25 4.57 -4.85
C SER A 347 -26.51 5.38 -3.78
N ARG A 348 -25.67 4.72 -2.97
CA ARG A 348 -24.82 5.35 -1.96
C ARG A 348 -23.79 6.30 -2.59
N ASP A 349 -23.17 5.89 -3.71
CA ASP A 349 -22.22 6.73 -4.44
C ASP A 349 -22.87 8.05 -4.88
N ARG A 350 -24.09 8.00 -5.44
CA ARG A 350 -24.83 9.20 -5.83
C ARG A 350 -25.00 10.20 -4.68
N LEU A 351 -25.38 9.71 -3.52
CA LEU A 351 -25.59 10.55 -2.34
C LEU A 351 -24.28 11.25 -1.92
N VAL A 352 -23.21 10.48 -1.81
CA VAL A 352 -21.91 10.97 -1.33
C VAL A 352 -21.28 11.94 -2.33
N TRP A 353 -21.22 11.57 -3.62
CA TRP A 353 -20.70 12.46 -4.66
C TRP A 353 -21.51 13.76 -4.79
N SER A 354 -22.84 13.71 -4.64
CA SER A 354 -23.69 14.91 -4.63
C SER A 354 -23.37 15.85 -3.48
N PHE A 355 -23.06 15.31 -2.30
CA PHE A 355 -22.62 16.11 -1.17
C PHE A 355 -21.29 16.82 -1.46
N TYR A 356 -20.27 16.08 -1.92
CA TYR A 356 -18.97 16.64 -2.21
C TYR A 356 -19.02 17.69 -3.33
N ASN A 357 -19.82 17.47 -4.37
CA ASN A 357 -20.06 18.48 -5.42
C ASN A 357 -20.60 19.78 -4.85
N ARG A 358 -21.58 19.71 -3.93
CA ARG A 358 -22.17 20.91 -3.29
C ARG A 358 -21.15 21.66 -2.44
N VAL A 359 -20.30 20.94 -1.70
CA VAL A 359 -19.24 21.53 -0.90
C VAL A 359 -18.17 22.17 -1.80
N ALA A 360 -17.72 21.46 -2.85
CA ALA A 360 -16.73 21.93 -3.80
C ALA A 360 -17.19 23.20 -4.53
N LYS A 361 -18.44 23.22 -4.97
CA LYS A 361 -19.07 24.40 -5.58
C LYS A 361 -19.12 25.59 -4.63
N GLY A 362 -19.47 25.34 -3.36
CA GLY A 362 -19.46 26.37 -2.31
C GLY A 362 -18.06 26.93 -2.05
N LEU A 363 -17.06 26.07 -2.02
CA LEU A 363 -15.65 26.49 -1.86
C LEU A 363 -15.18 27.30 -3.07
N ALA A 364 -15.43 26.85 -4.29
CA ALA A 364 -15.01 27.56 -5.51
C ALA A 364 -15.57 28.99 -5.60
N GLN A 365 -16.77 29.22 -5.07
CA GLN A 365 -17.37 30.57 -5.02
C GLN A 365 -16.64 31.51 -4.03
N LYS A 366 -16.14 30.93 -2.92
CA LYS A 366 -15.50 31.72 -1.83
C LYS A 366 -13.99 31.82 -2.06
N MET A 367 -13.37 30.77 -2.53
CA MET A 367 -11.92 30.64 -2.70
C MET A 367 -11.59 29.94 -4.04
N PRO A 368 -11.60 30.67 -5.15
CA PRO A 368 -11.26 30.10 -6.47
C PRO A 368 -9.87 29.46 -6.47
N GLY A 369 -9.74 28.31 -7.14
CA GLY A 369 -8.49 27.55 -7.23
C GLY A 369 -8.22 26.59 -6.07
N ARG A 370 -9.01 26.65 -4.98
CA ARG A 370 -8.90 25.71 -3.86
C ARG A 370 -9.78 24.47 -4.11
N LYS A 371 -9.32 23.30 -3.65
CA LYS A 371 -9.90 21.99 -3.93
C LYS A 371 -10.40 21.29 -2.68
N ILE A 372 -11.30 20.33 -2.88
CA ILE A 372 -11.78 19.40 -1.84
C ILE A 372 -11.29 18.00 -2.18
N GLY A 373 -10.61 17.33 -1.24
CA GLY A 373 -10.16 15.94 -1.38
C GLY A 373 -11.08 14.96 -0.65
N LEU A 374 -11.36 13.82 -1.30
CA LEU A 374 -12.11 12.72 -0.71
C LEU A 374 -11.43 11.39 -1.06
N TYR A 375 -11.63 10.34 -0.22
CA TYR A 375 -11.21 8.99 -0.55
C TYR A 375 -12.21 8.36 -1.53
N ALA A 376 -11.76 8.07 -2.77
CA ALA A 376 -12.53 7.38 -3.79
C ALA A 376 -11.62 6.85 -4.93
N PRO A 377 -11.72 5.56 -5.31
CA PRO A 377 -12.49 4.52 -4.61
C PRO A 377 -11.94 4.16 -3.25
N TYR A 378 -12.84 3.97 -2.28
CA TYR A 378 -12.51 3.61 -0.91
C TYR A 378 -13.72 2.99 -0.22
N PHE A 379 -13.62 1.81 0.38
CA PHE A 379 -14.69 1.07 1.02
C PHE A 379 -16.02 1.13 0.21
N GLU A 380 -17.05 1.78 0.76
CA GLU A 380 -18.40 1.85 0.17
C GLU A 380 -18.54 2.90 -0.96
N LEU A 381 -17.56 3.79 -1.14
CA LEU A 381 -17.58 4.80 -2.19
C LEU A 381 -16.74 4.30 -3.38
N THR A 382 -17.39 3.96 -4.48
CA THR A 382 -16.72 3.37 -5.63
C THR A 382 -16.43 4.39 -6.73
N ARG A 383 -17.43 4.81 -7.46
CA ARG A 383 -17.28 5.75 -8.58
C ARG A 383 -18.49 6.68 -8.68
N PRO A 384 -18.34 7.87 -9.26
CA PRO A 384 -19.49 8.74 -9.50
C PRO A 384 -20.46 8.09 -10.49
N PRO A 385 -21.79 8.17 -10.25
CA PRO A 385 -22.77 7.77 -11.25
C PRO A 385 -22.59 8.55 -12.55
N ALA A 386 -22.86 7.91 -13.71
CA ALA A 386 -22.57 8.49 -15.02
C ALA A 386 -23.31 9.83 -15.32
N ASP A 387 -24.42 10.07 -14.65
CA ASP A 387 -25.22 11.30 -14.76
C ASP A 387 -24.84 12.39 -13.73
N VAL A 388 -23.88 12.09 -12.84
CA VAL A 388 -23.37 13.06 -11.85
C VAL A 388 -22.12 13.74 -12.40
N LYS A 389 -22.28 15.01 -12.80
CA LYS A 389 -21.14 15.83 -13.21
C LYS A 389 -20.29 16.19 -11.99
N ILE A 390 -18.98 15.93 -12.08
CA ILE A 390 -18.03 16.25 -11.02
C ILE A 390 -17.58 17.69 -11.13
N GLU A 391 -17.57 18.41 -10.02
CA GLU A 391 -16.99 19.76 -9.94
C GLU A 391 -15.46 19.70 -10.15
N PRO A 392 -14.88 20.59 -10.97
CA PRO A 392 -13.49 20.50 -11.38
C PRO A 392 -12.47 20.69 -10.24
N ASN A 393 -12.94 21.16 -9.09
CA ASN A 393 -12.11 21.31 -7.88
C ASN A 393 -12.32 20.15 -6.88
N LEU A 394 -12.80 18.99 -7.35
CA LEU A 394 -12.77 17.75 -6.55
C LEU A 394 -11.54 16.93 -6.87
N VAL A 395 -10.90 16.43 -5.82
CA VAL A 395 -9.77 15.50 -5.87
C VAL A 395 -10.19 14.18 -5.28
N ALA A 396 -10.14 13.13 -6.08
CA ALA A 396 -10.40 11.76 -5.64
C ALA A 396 -9.08 11.06 -5.32
N VAL A 397 -8.91 10.71 -4.05
CA VAL A 397 -7.72 9.99 -3.58
C VAL A 397 -8.06 8.51 -3.54
N SER A 398 -7.54 7.76 -4.48
CA SER A 398 -7.70 6.31 -4.52
C SER A 398 -6.95 5.67 -3.36
N CYS A 399 -7.69 5.00 -2.48
CA CYS A 399 -7.13 4.31 -1.33
C CYS A 399 -7.36 2.80 -1.51
N ARG A 400 -6.31 2.09 -1.90
CA ARG A 400 -6.37 0.66 -2.18
C ARG A 400 -6.19 -0.16 -0.90
N VAL A 401 -7.29 -0.38 -0.19
CA VAL A 401 -7.28 -1.16 1.06
C VAL A 401 -7.41 -2.66 0.81
N THR A 402 -8.01 -3.07 -0.30
CA THR A 402 -8.26 -4.47 -0.67
C THR A 402 -7.57 -4.83 -1.98
N GLY A 403 -7.13 -6.09 -2.13
CA GLY A 403 -6.55 -6.59 -3.38
C GLY A 403 -5.05 -6.38 -3.55
N TRP A 404 -4.31 -6.40 -2.45
CA TRP A 404 -2.86 -6.14 -2.41
C TRP A 404 -1.99 -7.22 -3.07
N SER A 405 -2.48 -8.46 -3.16
CA SER A 405 -1.70 -9.59 -3.67
C SER A 405 -1.72 -9.72 -5.18
N ALA A 406 -2.80 -9.30 -5.84
CA ALA A 406 -2.83 -9.34 -7.28
C ALA A 406 -1.97 -8.21 -7.83
N SER A 407 -1.05 -8.53 -8.73
CA SER A 407 -0.36 -7.52 -9.50
C SER A 407 -1.35 -6.74 -10.36
N SER A 408 -0.98 -5.54 -10.77
CA SER A 408 -1.79 -4.80 -11.74
C SER A 408 -1.91 -5.54 -13.08
N GLU A 409 -0.95 -6.40 -13.42
CA GLU A 409 -0.99 -7.27 -14.60
C GLU A 409 -2.01 -8.39 -14.43
N ASP A 410 -2.16 -8.92 -13.20
CA ASP A 410 -3.15 -9.96 -12.86
C ASP A 410 -4.53 -9.38 -12.49
N ALA A 411 -4.73 -8.08 -12.67
CA ALA A 411 -5.98 -7.39 -12.30
C ALA A 411 -7.22 -8.00 -12.96
N ASP A 412 -7.06 -8.62 -14.13
CA ASP A 412 -8.15 -9.29 -14.83
C ASP A 412 -8.50 -10.65 -14.22
N SER A 413 -7.59 -11.27 -13.49
CA SER A 413 -7.81 -12.54 -12.79
C SER A 413 -8.51 -12.37 -11.44
N TYR A 414 -8.44 -11.16 -10.85
CA TYR A 414 -9.09 -10.87 -9.58
C TYR A 414 -10.11 -9.73 -9.68
N PRO A 415 -11.43 -10.02 -9.52
CA PRO A 415 -12.50 -9.07 -9.80
C PRO A 415 -12.42 -7.75 -9.03
N LEU A 416 -12.00 -7.77 -7.74
CA LEU A 416 -11.89 -6.54 -6.95
C LEU A 416 -10.79 -5.62 -7.44
N THR A 417 -9.63 -6.14 -7.84
CA THR A 417 -8.54 -5.34 -8.39
C THR A 417 -8.94 -4.72 -9.72
N LYS A 418 -9.59 -5.50 -10.58
CA LYS A 418 -10.16 -5.02 -11.84
C LYS A 418 -11.20 -3.92 -11.60
N ALA A 419 -12.17 -4.17 -10.71
CA ALA A 419 -13.21 -3.20 -10.35
C ALA A 419 -12.61 -1.91 -9.78
N HIS A 420 -11.56 -1.99 -8.95
CA HIS A 420 -10.87 -0.83 -8.41
C HIS A 420 -10.26 0.04 -9.52
N ARG A 421 -9.56 -0.56 -10.47
CA ARG A 421 -8.99 0.16 -11.63
C ARG A 421 -10.06 0.79 -12.50
N GLU A 422 -11.16 0.05 -12.78
CA GLU A 422 -12.30 0.58 -13.54
C GLU A 422 -12.96 1.74 -12.82
N ASN A 423 -13.10 1.67 -11.49
CA ASN A 423 -13.65 2.74 -10.68
C ASN A 423 -12.75 3.99 -10.69
N MET A 424 -11.42 3.82 -10.57
CA MET A 424 -10.47 4.92 -10.71
C MET A 424 -10.61 5.59 -12.09
N LYS A 425 -10.59 4.78 -13.16
CA LYS A 425 -10.74 5.29 -14.52
C LYS A 425 -12.05 6.07 -14.70
N ALA A 426 -13.17 5.50 -14.28
CA ALA A 426 -14.47 6.15 -14.36
C ALA A 426 -14.52 7.47 -13.58
N THR A 427 -13.85 7.54 -12.43
CA THR A 427 -13.75 8.75 -11.60
C THR A 427 -12.96 9.85 -12.30
N GLY A 428 -11.84 9.50 -12.93
CA GLY A 428 -11.06 10.43 -13.74
C GLY A 428 -11.81 10.89 -15.00
N ASP A 429 -12.47 9.96 -15.70
CA ASP A 429 -13.29 10.27 -16.89
C ASP A 429 -14.46 11.21 -16.54
N ALA A 430 -14.98 11.15 -15.30
CA ALA A 430 -16.01 12.06 -14.81
C ALA A 430 -15.48 13.47 -14.47
N GLY A 431 -14.18 13.69 -14.50
CA GLY A 431 -13.53 14.99 -14.36
C GLY A 431 -12.86 15.25 -13.00
N ALA A 432 -12.84 14.30 -12.08
CA ALA A 432 -12.09 14.43 -10.83
C ALA A 432 -10.58 14.32 -11.07
N GLU A 433 -9.80 15.14 -10.37
CA GLU A 433 -8.34 14.91 -10.28
C GLU A 433 -8.08 13.65 -9.48
N LEU A 434 -7.25 12.74 -10.01
CA LEU A 434 -6.92 11.48 -9.35
C LEU A 434 -5.59 11.58 -8.61
N ARG A 435 -5.57 11.14 -7.37
CA ARG A 435 -4.38 10.94 -6.52
C ARG A 435 -4.41 9.53 -5.93
N THR A 436 -3.32 9.09 -5.36
CA THR A 436 -3.26 7.78 -4.70
C THR A 436 -2.85 7.90 -3.24
N TYR A 437 -3.37 6.98 -2.44
CA TYR A 437 -2.94 6.67 -1.10
C TYR A 437 -2.75 5.16 -1.02
N ASP A 438 -1.51 4.71 -1.06
CA ASP A 438 -1.17 3.29 -1.04
C ASP A 438 -0.49 2.91 0.28
N TYR A 439 -0.33 1.62 0.53
CA TYR A 439 0.30 1.12 1.75
C TYR A 439 1.44 0.19 1.39
N SER A 440 2.59 0.28 2.05
CA SER A 440 3.74 -0.55 1.73
C SER A 440 3.62 -1.97 2.27
N SER A 441 3.17 -2.13 3.48
CA SER A 441 2.87 -3.41 4.13
C SER A 441 2.14 -3.14 5.45
N TRP A 442 1.40 -4.10 5.95
CA TRP A 442 0.70 -3.99 7.22
C TRP A 442 1.19 -5.06 8.19
N ASN A 443 1.38 -4.69 9.46
CA ASN A 443 1.61 -5.62 10.59
C ASN A 443 2.71 -6.69 10.42
N GLY A 444 3.82 -6.39 9.75
CA GLY A 444 4.96 -7.31 9.68
C GLY A 444 4.88 -8.38 8.60
N ALA A 445 3.95 -8.27 7.65
CA ALA A 445 3.93 -9.11 6.47
C ALA A 445 5.23 -8.99 5.67
N THR A 446 5.59 -10.06 5.00
CA THR A 446 6.66 -10.03 4.00
C THR A 446 6.30 -9.02 2.92
N GLN A 447 7.25 -8.14 2.58
CA GLN A 447 7.04 -7.17 1.52
C GLN A 447 6.82 -7.87 0.18
N THR A 448 5.77 -7.47 -0.52
CA THR A 448 5.53 -7.87 -1.89
C THR A 448 6.01 -6.81 -2.87
N LEU A 449 6.34 -7.23 -4.08
CA LEU A 449 6.76 -6.31 -5.14
C LEU A 449 5.56 -5.68 -5.88
N ASN A 450 4.34 -6.07 -5.57
CA ASN A 450 3.13 -5.60 -6.25
C ASN A 450 2.89 -4.09 -6.14
N ILE A 451 3.43 -3.43 -5.10
CA ILE A 451 3.37 -1.97 -4.99
C ILE A 451 4.22 -1.29 -6.08
N LEU A 452 5.26 -1.95 -6.57
CA LEU A 452 6.08 -1.48 -7.69
C LEU A 452 5.28 -1.52 -8.99
N ASP A 453 4.54 -2.62 -9.23
CA ASP A 453 3.65 -2.74 -10.39
C ASP A 453 2.55 -1.66 -10.34
N ALA A 454 1.99 -1.41 -9.15
CA ALA A 454 0.99 -0.38 -8.98
C ALA A 454 1.53 1.02 -9.36
N ALA A 455 2.76 1.33 -8.99
CA ALA A 455 3.38 2.61 -9.35
C ALA A 455 3.51 2.76 -10.88
N GLU A 456 3.86 1.69 -11.61
CA GLU A 456 3.92 1.69 -13.07
C GLU A 456 2.54 1.94 -13.69
N VAL A 457 1.50 1.26 -13.21
CA VAL A 457 0.12 1.48 -13.66
C VAL A 457 -0.36 2.91 -13.38
N TYR A 458 -0.07 3.46 -12.21
CA TYR A 458 -0.46 4.83 -11.90
C TYR A 458 0.24 5.85 -12.81
N HIS A 459 1.49 5.59 -13.17
CA HIS A 459 2.20 6.39 -14.17
C HIS A 459 1.53 6.32 -15.54
N GLU A 460 1.17 5.11 -16.01
CA GLU A 460 0.43 4.91 -17.27
C GLU A 460 -0.93 5.62 -17.26
N MET A 461 -1.61 5.63 -16.12
CA MET A 461 -2.86 6.38 -15.92
C MET A 461 -2.65 7.90 -15.81
N LYS A 462 -1.40 8.39 -15.86
CA LYS A 462 -1.01 9.81 -15.77
C LYS A 462 -1.42 10.47 -14.44
N LEU A 463 -1.39 9.71 -13.35
CA LEU A 463 -1.57 10.30 -12.02
C LEU A 463 -0.38 11.20 -11.71
N SER A 464 -0.69 12.39 -11.18
CA SER A 464 0.33 13.37 -10.82
C SER A 464 0.86 13.21 -9.39
N HIS A 465 0.18 12.42 -8.55
CA HIS A 465 0.44 12.32 -7.13
C HIS A 465 0.54 10.85 -6.72
N TYR A 466 1.60 10.51 -6.00
CA TYR A 466 1.81 9.18 -5.44
C TYR A 466 2.22 9.27 -3.98
N HIS A 467 1.34 8.76 -3.12
CA HIS A 467 1.57 8.69 -1.69
C HIS A 467 1.55 7.23 -1.21
N VAL A 468 2.46 6.89 -0.32
CA VAL A 468 2.52 5.58 0.34
C VAL A 468 2.65 5.75 1.84
N GLU A 469 1.72 5.16 2.57
CA GLU A 469 1.87 4.96 4.00
C GLU A 469 2.80 3.79 4.27
N VAL A 470 3.97 4.10 4.85
CA VAL A 470 5.01 3.10 5.16
C VAL A 470 4.77 2.59 6.58
N MET A 471 4.29 1.35 6.68
CA MET A 471 3.91 0.74 7.95
C MET A 471 5.06 0.02 8.66
N ASN A 472 6.15 -0.27 7.94
CA ASN A 472 7.24 -1.10 8.44
C ASN A 472 8.60 -0.60 7.92
N ARG A 473 9.62 -0.60 8.78
CA ARG A 473 11.01 -0.18 8.48
C ARG A 473 11.99 -1.37 8.41
N SER A 474 11.51 -2.58 8.16
CA SER A 474 12.42 -3.74 8.09
C SER A 474 13.40 -3.63 6.92
N GLU A 475 14.54 -4.30 7.03
CA GLU A 475 15.56 -4.30 5.99
C GLU A 475 15.02 -4.80 4.63
N GLN A 476 14.02 -5.68 4.62
CA GLN A 476 13.37 -6.15 3.39
C GLN A 476 12.54 -5.07 2.69
N MET A 477 12.18 -3.99 3.39
CA MET A 477 11.40 -2.88 2.83
C MET A 477 12.25 -1.94 1.98
N TRP A 478 13.51 -1.75 2.35
CA TRP A 478 14.35 -0.73 1.71
C TRP A 478 14.55 -0.93 0.21
N PRO A 479 14.73 -2.16 -0.32
CA PRO A 479 14.78 -2.36 -1.77
C PRO A 479 13.56 -1.80 -2.49
N VAL A 480 12.38 -2.00 -1.93
CA VAL A 480 11.10 -1.52 -2.50
C VAL A 480 10.94 -0.01 -2.34
N LEU A 481 11.19 0.52 -1.13
CA LEU A 481 11.04 1.95 -0.87
C LEU A 481 12.00 2.80 -1.69
N TRP A 482 13.26 2.39 -1.80
CA TRP A 482 14.22 3.09 -2.64
C TRP A 482 13.84 3.00 -4.13
N THR A 483 13.43 1.83 -4.59
CA THR A 483 12.95 1.64 -5.97
C THR A 483 11.78 2.57 -6.27
N LEU A 484 10.77 2.64 -5.38
CA LEU A 484 9.66 3.57 -5.51
C LEU A 484 10.14 5.01 -5.56
N ALA A 485 11.00 5.43 -4.63
CA ALA A 485 11.51 6.80 -4.58
C ALA A 485 12.19 7.21 -5.90
N GLN A 486 13.01 6.32 -6.47
CA GLN A 486 13.67 6.58 -7.77
C GLN A 486 12.66 6.59 -8.93
N TYR A 487 11.72 5.64 -8.94
CA TYR A 487 10.72 5.52 -10.00
C TYR A 487 9.77 6.72 -10.07
N VAL A 488 9.23 7.15 -8.92
CA VAL A 488 8.31 8.29 -8.89
C VAL A 488 8.99 9.62 -9.20
N TRP A 489 10.32 9.69 -9.04
CA TRP A 489 11.12 10.79 -9.51
C TRP A 489 11.35 10.73 -11.03
N ASN A 490 11.84 9.60 -11.53
CA ASN A 490 12.11 9.38 -12.95
C ASN A 490 11.68 7.98 -13.39
N SER A 491 10.56 7.88 -14.10
CA SER A 491 9.96 6.64 -14.61
C SER A 491 10.48 6.18 -15.99
N GLU A 492 11.56 6.77 -16.49
CA GLU A 492 12.22 6.28 -17.73
C GLU A 492 12.78 4.87 -17.58
N ARG A 493 13.08 4.46 -16.36
CA ARG A 493 13.54 3.11 -16.00
C ARG A 493 12.43 2.36 -15.30
N SER A 494 12.25 1.08 -15.63
CA SER A 494 11.27 0.25 -14.94
C SER A 494 11.65 0.02 -13.46
N THR A 495 10.66 -0.27 -12.64
CA THR A 495 10.86 -0.62 -11.23
C THR A 495 11.74 -1.85 -11.09
N GLY A 496 11.62 -2.85 -11.99
CA GLY A 496 12.50 -4.03 -12.03
C GLY A 496 13.97 -3.68 -12.21
N GLN A 497 14.30 -2.78 -13.15
CA GLN A 497 15.68 -2.32 -13.37
C GLN A 497 16.26 -1.57 -12.16
N LEU A 498 15.43 -0.78 -11.49
CA LEU A 498 15.81 -0.05 -10.29
C LEU A 498 16.04 -1.00 -9.10
N LEU A 499 15.18 -2.00 -8.92
CA LEU A 499 15.32 -3.03 -7.89
C LEU A 499 16.62 -3.86 -8.09
N GLU A 500 16.92 -4.24 -9.32
CA GLU A 500 18.17 -4.93 -9.67
C GLU A 500 19.39 -4.07 -9.36
N GLN A 501 19.32 -2.76 -9.67
CA GLN A 501 20.38 -1.82 -9.31
C GLN A 501 20.56 -1.74 -7.78
N TYR A 502 19.45 -1.61 -7.03
CA TYR A 502 19.52 -1.59 -5.57
C TYR A 502 20.26 -2.83 -5.04
N CYS A 503 19.77 -4.00 -5.42
CA CYS A 503 20.35 -5.24 -4.90
C CYS A 503 21.84 -5.37 -5.24
N ARG A 504 22.22 -5.09 -6.47
CA ARG A 504 23.63 -5.16 -6.93
C ARG A 504 24.51 -4.15 -6.22
N GLU A 505 24.09 -2.89 -6.08
CA GLU A 505 24.95 -1.83 -5.53
C GLU A 505 24.96 -1.79 -4.00
N TYR A 506 23.85 -2.22 -3.36
CA TYR A 506 23.74 -2.23 -1.90
C TYR A 506 24.32 -3.49 -1.25
N TYR A 507 23.98 -4.68 -1.78
CA TYR A 507 24.43 -5.95 -1.23
C TYR A 507 25.67 -6.53 -1.93
N GLY A 508 26.19 -5.86 -2.97
CA GLY A 508 27.39 -6.28 -3.67
C GLY A 508 27.29 -7.72 -4.18
N LYS A 509 28.23 -8.57 -3.80
CA LYS A 509 28.28 -9.99 -4.20
C LYS A 509 27.06 -10.81 -3.76
N GLY A 510 26.35 -10.38 -2.72
CA GLY A 510 25.12 -11.01 -2.24
C GLY A 510 23.84 -10.51 -2.92
N GLY A 511 23.96 -9.52 -3.80
CA GLY A 511 22.79 -8.86 -4.40
C GLY A 511 21.89 -9.77 -5.22
N GLU A 512 22.46 -10.71 -5.97
CA GLU A 512 21.68 -11.70 -6.74
C GLU A 512 20.88 -12.63 -5.82
N VAL A 513 21.46 -13.03 -4.69
CA VAL A 513 20.76 -13.87 -3.68
C VAL A 513 19.56 -13.13 -3.10
N VAL A 514 19.75 -11.87 -2.72
CA VAL A 514 18.64 -11.06 -2.16
C VAL A 514 17.55 -10.85 -3.20
N LEU A 515 17.93 -10.51 -4.43
CA LEU A 515 16.98 -10.28 -5.53
C LEU A 515 16.15 -11.55 -5.86
N ASP A 516 16.80 -12.71 -5.93
CA ASP A 516 16.14 -14.00 -6.14
C ASP A 516 15.15 -14.29 -5.01
N LEU A 517 15.56 -14.10 -3.77
CA LEU A 517 14.68 -14.33 -2.62
C LEU A 517 13.47 -13.39 -2.62
N LEU A 518 13.66 -12.10 -2.90
CA LEU A 518 12.55 -11.14 -3.00
C LEU A 518 11.56 -11.54 -4.09
N LYS A 519 12.05 -11.94 -5.28
CA LYS A 519 11.21 -12.40 -6.40
C LYS A 519 10.46 -13.71 -6.07
N ARG A 520 11.12 -14.67 -5.41
CA ARG A 520 10.48 -15.93 -4.99
C ARG A 520 9.42 -15.73 -3.92
N ILE A 521 9.69 -14.87 -2.95
CA ILE A 521 8.75 -14.49 -1.90
C ILE A 521 7.51 -13.83 -2.54
N ASP A 522 7.72 -12.86 -3.41
CA ASP A 522 6.64 -12.17 -4.14
C ASP A 522 5.82 -13.13 -4.99
N ALA A 523 6.47 -14.00 -5.76
CA ALA A 523 5.80 -15.02 -6.58
C ALA A 523 4.92 -15.98 -5.76
N ASN A 524 5.32 -16.31 -4.53
CA ASN A 524 4.50 -17.10 -3.64
C ASN A 524 3.32 -16.32 -3.07
N THR A 525 3.55 -15.05 -2.70
CA THR A 525 2.48 -14.18 -2.19
C THR A 525 1.39 -13.98 -3.26
N ARG A 526 1.77 -13.88 -4.53
CA ARG A 526 0.82 -13.75 -5.66
C ARG A 526 -0.05 -14.98 -5.89
N LYS A 527 0.26 -16.12 -5.29
CA LYS A 527 -0.62 -17.31 -5.31
C LYS A 527 -1.83 -17.20 -4.40
N LEU A 528 -1.80 -16.28 -3.44
CA LEU A 528 -2.94 -16.02 -2.59
C LEU A 528 -4.06 -15.36 -3.38
N PRO A 529 -5.33 -15.76 -3.16
CA PRO A 529 -6.46 -15.14 -3.83
C PRO A 529 -6.54 -13.64 -3.58
N ARG A 530 -6.17 -13.25 -2.36
CA ARG A 530 -6.19 -11.88 -1.93
C ARG A 530 -5.34 -11.72 -0.67
N VAL A 531 -4.69 -10.57 -0.52
CA VAL A 531 -3.97 -10.16 0.70
C VAL A 531 -4.65 -8.91 1.24
N VAL A 532 -5.05 -8.97 2.50
CA VAL A 532 -5.61 -7.81 3.20
C VAL A 532 -4.84 -7.67 4.51
N TYR A 533 -4.11 -6.58 4.66
CA TYR A 533 -3.42 -6.20 5.90
C TYR A 533 -2.24 -7.04 6.37
N GLY A 534 -1.74 -7.99 5.60
CA GLY A 534 -0.57 -8.80 5.96
C GLY A 534 -0.75 -9.59 7.27
N GLY A 535 -0.96 -10.88 7.15
CA GLY A 535 -1.16 -11.77 8.27
C GLY A 535 -0.11 -12.87 8.36
N PHE A 536 -0.27 -13.73 9.35
CA PHE A 536 0.55 -14.93 9.51
C PHE A 536 0.42 -15.89 8.31
N ASN A 537 -0.79 -15.99 7.75
CA ASN A 537 -1.04 -16.82 6.57
C ASN A 537 -0.28 -16.32 5.34
N GLU A 538 -0.24 -15.03 5.11
CA GLU A 538 0.53 -14.43 4.01
C GLU A 538 2.02 -14.70 4.19
N THR A 539 2.54 -14.45 5.38
CA THR A 539 3.95 -14.69 5.70
C THR A 539 4.34 -16.14 5.49
N GLN A 540 3.52 -17.10 5.96
CA GLN A 540 3.82 -18.53 5.79
C GLN A 540 3.68 -18.99 4.33
N THR A 541 2.78 -18.41 3.53
CA THR A 541 2.65 -18.72 2.11
C THR A 541 3.80 -18.13 1.32
N ALA A 542 4.16 -16.89 1.60
CA ALA A 542 5.31 -16.21 1.00
C ALA A 542 6.62 -16.95 1.26
N LEU A 543 6.81 -17.40 2.50
CA LEU A 543 8.00 -18.09 2.99
C LEU A 543 7.74 -19.58 3.13
N SER A 544 7.63 -20.32 2.01
CA SER A 544 7.55 -21.78 2.05
C SER A 544 8.75 -22.41 2.77
N GLU A 545 8.61 -23.64 3.25
CA GLU A 545 9.70 -24.38 3.91
C GLU A 545 10.94 -24.47 3.02
N GLU A 546 10.76 -24.61 1.72
CA GLU A 546 11.82 -24.61 0.72
C GLU A 546 12.55 -23.26 0.67
N ILE A 547 11.80 -22.13 0.56
CA ILE A 547 12.40 -20.79 0.53
C ILE A 547 13.15 -20.50 1.83
N ILE A 548 12.61 -20.92 2.98
CA ILE A 548 13.28 -20.75 4.27
C ILE A 548 14.60 -21.53 4.31
N SER A 549 14.56 -22.79 3.93
CA SER A 549 15.75 -23.66 3.94
C SER A 549 16.84 -23.15 2.99
N ASP A 550 16.46 -22.90 1.73
CA ASP A 550 17.36 -22.39 0.71
C ASP A 550 17.88 -21.00 1.03
N GLY A 551 16.99 -20.09 1.46
CA GLY A 551 17.32 -18.73 1.80
C GLY A 551 18.38 -18.66 2.91
N LYS A 552 18.18 -19.38 4.00
CA LYS A 552 19.16 -19.45 5.11
C LYS A 552 20.54 -19.90 4.63
N LYS A 553 20.59 -20.93 3.76
CA LYS A 553 21.82 -21.44 3.19
C LYS A 553 22.50 -20.42 2.27
N GLN A 554 21.74 -19.81 1.36
CA GLN A 554 22.26 -18.87 0.37
C GLN A 554 22.71 -17.55 1.03
N ILE A 555 21.92 -16.99 1.96
CA ILE A 555 22.29 -15.79 2.71
C ILE A 555 23.58 -16.04 3.54
N SER A 556 23.66 -17.18 4.22
CA SER A 556 24.87 -17.54 5.00
C SER A 556 26.12 -17.64 4.12
N ALA A 557 26.01 -18.19 2.92
CA ALA A 557 27.10 -18.26 1.96
C ALA A 557 27.49 -16.86 1.45
N ALA A 558 26.51 -16.00 1.16
CA ALA A 558 26.74 -14.63 0.73
C ALA A 558 27.45 -13.80 1.82
N ILE A 559 27.01 -13.89 3.08
CA ILE A 559 27.66 -13.22 4.22
C ILE A 559 29.11 -13.68 4.37
N LYS A 560 29.38 -14.97 4.22
CA LYS A 560 30.75 -15.52 4.31
C LYS A 560 31.67 -14.98 3.20
N ALA A 561 31.10 -14.67 2.03
CA ALA A 561 31.85 -14.15 0.88
C ALA A 561 31.98 -12.62 0.88
N ALA A 562 31.20 -11.92 1.69
CA ALA A 562 31.15 -10.47 1.77
C ALA A 562 32.10 -9.91 2.84
N SER A 563 32.42 -8.62 2.75
CA SER A 563 33.22 -7.88 3.71
C SER A 563 32.72 -6.43 3.88
N GLY A 564 33.14 -5.72 4.90
CA GLY A 564 32.81 -4.32 5.15
C GLY A 564 31.30 -4.09 5.21
N LYS A 565 30.82 -2.98 4.64
CA LYS A 565 29.39 -2.62 4.64
C LYS A 565 28.50 -3.67 3.97
N GLU A 566 28.96 -4.32 2.91
CA GLU A 566 28.18 -5.37 2.23
C GLU A 566 27.83 -6.52 3.18
N LYS A 567 28.82 -6.95 3.98
CA LYS A 567 28.60 -7.99 4.98
C LYS A 567 27.56 -7.56 6.01
N THR A 568 27.70 -6.37 6.59
CA THR A 568 26.77 -5.83 7.59
C THR A 568 25.34 -5.75 7.03
N ARG A 569 25.18 -5.29 5.79
CA ARG A 569 23.88 -5.19 5.10
C ARG A 569 23.23 -6.56 4.89
N LEU A 570 24.00 -7.55 4.51
CA LEU A 570 23.53 -8.94 4.38
C LEU A 570 23.15 -9.55 5.73
N GLU A 571 23.87 -9.19 6.81
CA GLU A 571 23.53 -9.61 8.18
C GLU A 571 22.19 -9.00 8.63
N LEU A 572 21.96 -7.71 8.36
CA LEU A 572 20.66 -7.07 8.62
C LEU A 572 19.52 -7.72 7.82
N PHE A 573 19.76 -8.03 6.54
CA PHE A 573 18.79 -8.74 5.71
C PHE A 573 18.49 -10.15 6.27
N ARG A 574 19.54 -10.89 6.67
CA ARG A 574 19.39 -12.20 7.33
C ARG A 574 18.51 -12.11 8.57
N ASP A 575 18.77 -11.15 9.44
CA ASP A 575 18.05 -11.01 10.71
C ASP A 575 16.56 -10.77 10.46
N THR A 576 16.22 -9.95 9.48
CA THR A 576 14.82 -9.73 9.07
C THR A 576 14.22 -10.96 8.40
N PHE A 577 14.99 -11.65 7.55
CA PHE A 577 14.55 -12.90 6.91
C PHE A 577 14.27 -13.99 7.94
N ASP A 578 15.19 -14.21 8.89
CA ASP A 578 15.05 -15.20 9.95
C ASP A 578 13.87 -14.93 10.85
N MET A 579 13.56 -13.67 11.10
CA MET A 579 12.36 -13.27 11.82
C MET A 579 11.08 -13.70 11.09
N HIS A 580 10.92 -13.33 9.84
CA HIS A 580 9.74 -13.71 9.07
C HIS A 580 9.65 -15.24 8.88
N ALA A 581 10.79 -15.91 8.73
CA ALA A 581 10.87 -17.36 8.69
C ALA A 581 10.41 -18.00 10.02
N GLY A 582 10.76 -17.40 11.14
CA GLY A 582 10.28 -17.80 12.47
C GLY A 582 8.75 -17.64 12.59
N MET A 583 8.22 -16.49 12.20
CA MET A 583 6.77 -16.25 12.18
C MET A 583 6.02 -17.30 11.33
N ALA A 584 6.50 -17.56 10.11
CA ALA A 584 5.92 -18.56 9.23
C ALA A 584 5.94 -19.96 9.85
N THR A 585 7.02 -20.32 10.52
CA THR A 585 7.17 -21.62 11.19
C THR A 585 6.22 -21.77 12.37
N VAL A 586 6.13 -20.75 13.23
CA VAL A 586 5.21 -20.72 14.37
C VAL A 586 3.76 -20.88 13.90
N TYR A 587 3.36 -20.16 12.85
CA TYR A 587 2.01 -20.25 12.30
C TYR A 587 1.67 -21.64 11.75
N ARG A 588 2.60 -22.28 11.02
CA ARG A 588 2.41 -23.65 10.53
C ARG A 588 2.21 -24.64 11.66
N LEU A 589 3.08 -24.59 12.67
CA LEU A 589 2.95 -25.45 13.86
C LEU A 589 1.64 -25.20 14.61
N TYR A 590 1.19 -23.95 14.62
CA TYR A 590 -0.12 -23.61 15.18
C TYR A 590 -1.27 -24.26 14.39
N CYS A 591 -1.29 -24.15 13.08
CA CYS A 591 -2.29 -24.80 12.23
C CYS A 591 -2.26 -26.33 12.38
N ASP A 592 -1.06 -26.93 12.48
CA ASP A 592 -0.92 -28.36 12.74
C ASP A 592 -1.44 -28.76 14.11
N ALA A 593 -1.21 -27.95 15.15
CA ALA A 593 -1.76 -28.17 16.48
C ALA A 593 -3.30 -28.10 16.47
N LEU A 594 -3.89 -27.14 15.79
CA LEU A 594 -5.35 -27.04 15.61
C LEU A 594 -5.93 -28.23 14.83
N ASN A 595 -5.29 -28.62 13.74
CA ASN A 595 -5.77 -29.73 12.90
C ASN A 595 -5.68 -31.09 13.57
N THR A 596 -4.64 -31.33 14.38
CA THR A 596 -4.37 -32.66 14.95
C THR A 596 -4.78 -32.79 16.41
N ARG A 597 -4.74 -31.68 17.17
CA ARG A 597 -5.00 -31.60 18.63
C ARG A 597 -4.23 -32.63 19.47
N THR A 598 -3.05 -33.02 19.00
CA THR A 598 -2.18 -33.94 19.75
C THR A 598 -1.28 -33.14 20.69
N GLY A 599 -0.98 -33.75 21.86
CA GLY A 599 -0.06 -33.14 22.84
C GLY A 599 1.32 -32.83 22.24
N ALA A 600 1.81 -33.66 21.33
CA ALA A 600 3.08 -33.44 20.64
C ALA A 600 3.04 -32.21 19.74
N ALA A 601 1.99 -32.02 18.94
CA ALA A 601 1.87 -30.85 18.05
C ALA A 601 1.70 -29.55 18.86
N ILE A 602 0.92 -29.59 19.94
CA ILE A 602 0.73 -28.47 20.85
C ILE A 602 2.08 -28.08 21.49
N ALA A 603 2.84 -29.06 21.97
CA ALA A 603 4.15 -28.81 22.57
C ALA A 603 5.16 -28.23 21.56
N ALA A 604 5.22 -28.78 20.35
CA ALA A 604 6.08 -28.24 19.29
C ALA A 604 5.76 -26.79 18.95
N TYR A 605 4.49 -26.45 18.86
CA TYR A 605 4.02 -25.07 18.67
C TYR A 605 4.44 -24.15 19.83
N GLN A 606 4.20 -24.57 21.07
CA GLN A 606 4.55 -23.79 22.28
C GLN A 606 6.05 -23.54 22.38
N GLU A 607 6.88 -24.54 22.09
CA GLU A 607 8.33 -24.43 22.06
C GLU A 607 8.79 -23.41 21.00
N ALA A 608 8.31 -23.54 19.77
CA ALA A 608 8.64 -22.61 18.69
C ALA A 608 8.18 -21.18 18.97
N ALA A 609 7.01 -20.99 19.56
CA ALA A 609 6.49 -19.69 19.94
C ALA A 609 7.34 -19.03 21.05
N ALA A 610 7.75 -19.81 22.05
CA ALA A 610 8.61 -19.33 23.14
C ALA A 610 10.02 -18.95 22.63
N ASP A 611 10.59 -19.77 21.75
CA ASP A 611 11.89 -19.48 21.13
C ASP A 611 11.81 -18.23 20.24
N PHE A 612 10.75 -18.08 19.49
CA PHE A 612 10.50 -16.89 18.67
C PHE A 612 10.37 -15.63 19.55
N GLU A 613 9.57 -15.67 20.62
CA GLU A 613 9.39 -14.55 21.56
C GLU A 613 10.72 -14.17 22.21
N LYS A 614 11.50 -15.15 22.66
CA LYS A 614 12.82 -14.93 23.28
C LYS A 614 13.82 -14.30 22.31
N HIS A 615 13.90 -14.81 21.12
CA HIS A 615 14.81 -14.27 20.07
C HIS A 615 14.42 -12.87 19.66
N TRP A 616 13.14 -12.62 19.52
CA TRP A 616 12.56 -11.34 19.13
C TRP A 616 12.72 -10.25 20.19
N SER A 617 12.44 -10.55 21.46
CA SER A 617 12.58 -9.61 22.58
C SER A 617 14.03 -9.21 22.82
N SER A 618 15.01 -10.05 22.43
CA SER A 618 16.45 -9.79 22.62
C SER A 618 17.03 -8.85 21.56
N GLN A 619 16.39 -8.69 20.40
CA GLN A 619 17.00 -8.05 19.23
C GLN A 619 16.70 -6.56 19.07
N ASN A 620 15.97 -5.91 19.93
CA ASN A 620 15.66 -4.45 19.81
C ASN A 620 15.23 -4.00 18.38
N LEU A 621 14.76 -4.94 17.56
CA LEU A 621 14.26 -4.69 16.23
C LEU A 621 12.96 -3.91 16.40
N GLN A 622 12.96 -2.64 16.02
CA GLN A 622 11.77 -1.77 15.97
C GLN A 622 10.81 -2.25 14.87
N VAL A 623 10.48 -3.52 14.91
CA VAL A 623 9.43 -4.05 14.06
C VAL A 623 8.18 -4.03 14.91
N THR A 624 7.26 -3.20 14.51
CA THR A 624 5.90 -3.18 15.01
C THR A 624 5.13 -4.42 14.56
N THR A 625 5.58 -5.61 14.96
CA THR A 625 4.62 -6.68 15.17
C THR A 625 3.72 -6.17 16.26
N SER A 626 2.49 -5.89 15.91
CA SER A 626 1.49 -5.46 16.88
C SER A 626 1.62 -6.30 18.14
N PRO A 627 1.69 -5.71 19.35
CA PRO A 627 1.54 -6.43 20.59
C PRO A 627 0.32 -7.36 20.59
N ARG A 628 -0.64 -7.10 19.70
CA ARG A 628 -1.80 -7.94 19.43
C ARG A 628 -1.45 -9.30 18.81
N ALA A 629 -0.46 -9.40 17.92
CA ALA A 629 -0.06 -10.70 17.37
C ALA A 629 0.54 -11.60 18.47
N LEU A 630 1.42 -11.03 19.30
CA LEU A 630 2.02 -11.75 20.42
C LEU A 630 0.98 -12.08 21.52
N ALA A 631 0.03 -11.19 21.78
CA ALA A 631 -1.10 -11.43 22.71
C ALA A 631 -2.02 -12.52 22.16
N LYS A 632 -2.31 -12.52 20.86
CA LYS A 632 -3.08 -13.59 20.21
C LYS A 632 -2.35 -14.94 20.29
N VAL A 633 -1.06 -15.00 20.09
CA VAL A 633 -0.27 -16.23 20.31
C VAL A 633 -0.46 -16.75 21.74
N LYS A 634 -0.49 -15.89 22.75
CA LYS A 634 -0.77 -16.26 24.14
C LYS A 634 -2.21 -16.72 24.36
N GLU A 635 -3.18 -16.11 23.70
CA GLU A 635 -4.58 -16.55 23.73
C GLU A 635 -4.78 -17.91 23.06
N LEU A 636 -4.04 -18.19 21.99
CA LEU A 636 -4.05 -19.46 21.28
C LEU A 636 -3.54 -20.63 22.15
N VAL A 637 -2.51 -20.38 22.96
CA VAL A 637 -1.99 -21.36 23.92
C VAL A 637 -3.04 -21.68 24.99
N ALA A 638 -3.84 -20.70 25.42
CA ALA A 638 -4.90 -20.89 26.42
C ALA A 638 -6.13 -21.59 25.83
N ALA A 639 -6.41 -21.47 24.54
CA ALA A 639 -7.60 -22.03 23.87
C ALA A 639 -7.44 -23.48 23.38
N ALA A 640 -6.27 -24.08 23.53
CA ALA A 640 -6.01 -25.48 23.11
C ALA A 640 -6.81 -26.56 23.87
N ASN A 641 -7.60 -26.17 24.87
CA ASN A 641 -8.53 -27.05 25.55
C ASN A 641 -9.84 -27.16 24.77
N GLU A 642 -10.01 -28.27 24.05
CA GLU A 642 -11.18 -28.75 23.29
C GLU A 642 -12.29 -27.71 23.02
N PRO A 643 -12.26 -27.01 21.89
CA PRO A 643 -13.39 -26.19 21.51
C PRO A 643 -14.57 -27.11 21.18
N LYS A 644 -15.68 -26.90 21.86
CA LYS A 644 -16.96 -27.52 21.48
C LYS A 644 -17.56 -26.67 20.36
N PRO A 645 -18.12 -27.29 19.30
CA PRO A 645 -18.89 -26.56 18.30
C PRO A 645 -19.97 -25.75 19.00
N ALA A 646 -19.95 -24.44 18.79
CA ALA A 646 -20.89 -23.50 19.41
C ALA A 646 -21.81 -22.92 18.35
N ALA A 647 -22.97 -23.56 18.14
CA ALA A 647 -24.04 -22.96 17.35
C ALA A 647 -24.62 -21.74 18.08
N ARG A 648 -25.10 -20.79 17.33
CA ARG A 648 -25.83 -19.65 17.89
C ARG A 648 -27.19 -20.12 18.40
N LYS A 649 -27.48 -19.85 19.66
CA LYS A 649 -28.72 -20.30 20.31
C LYS A 649 -30.00 -19.82 19.64
N GLU A 650 -29.96 -18.64 19.07
CA GLU A 650 -31.07 -18.02 18.32
C GLU A 650 -31.46 -18.80 17.06
N LEU A 651 -30.58 -19.59 16.49
CA LEU A 651 -30.86 -20.45 15.33
C LEU A 651 -31.78 -21.65 15.67
N ALA A 652 -32.08 -21.89 16.92
CA ALA A 652 -33.09 -22.86 17.32
C ALA A 652 -34.54 -22.38 17.03
N ASP A 653 -34.74 -21.05 16.84
CA ASP A 653 -36.03 -20.50 16.39
C ASP A 653 -36.12 -20.67 14.85
N PRO A 654 -37.14 -21.39 14.34
CA PRO A 654 -37.29 -21.59 12.90
C PRO A 654 -37.45 -20.28 12.09
N THR A 655 -37.98 -19.25 12.69
CA THR A 655 -38.16 -17.94 12.03
C THR A 655 -36.79 -17.25 11.88
N VAL A 656 -35.98 -17.27 12.94
CA VAL A 656 -34.61 -16.76 12.90
C VAL A 656 -33.76 -17.57 11.92
N TRP A 657 -33.86 -18.90 11.99
CA TRP A 657 -33.11 -19.82 11.13
C TRP A 657 -33.41 -19.56 9.64
N ARG A 658 -34.69 -19.42 9.27
CA ARG A 658 -35.08 -19.08 7.87
C ARG A 658 -34.57 -17.72 7.44
N ARG A 659 -34.65 -16.72 8.30
CA ARG A 659 -34.10 -15.39 8.03
C ARG A 659 -32.59 -15.45 7.78
N GLU A 660 -31.87 -16.18 8.59
CA GLU A 660 -30.41 -16.34 8.44
C GLU A 660 -30.03 -17.13 7.17
N LEU A 661 -30.86 -18.14 6.78
CA LEU A 661 -30.65 -18.87 5.54
C LEU A 661 -30.76 -17.97 4.29
N PHE A 662 -31.68 -17.01 4.31
CA PHE A 662 -31.89 -16.07 3.18
C PHE A 662 -31.09 -14.79 3.33
N ALA A 663 -30.49 -14.56 4.48
CA ALA A 663 -29.74 -13.35 4.81
C ALA A 663 -30.49 -12.06 4.42
N PHE A 664 -30.00 -11.28 3.49
CA PHE A 664 -30.62 -10.05 3.03
C PHE A 664 -31.68 -10.25 1.93
N ASP A 665 -31.86 -11.49 1.46
CA ASP A 665 -32.89 -11.81 0.48
C ASP A 665 -34.28 -11.85 1.13
N LYS A 666 -35.34 -11.64 0.32
CA LYS A 666 -36.71 -11.82 0.79
C LYS A 666 -36.93 -13.29 1.09
N VAL A 667 -37.27 -13.61 2.33
CA VAL A 667 -37.69 -14.95 2.74
C VAL A 667 -39.00 -15.32 2.05
N PRO A 668 -39.05 -16.42 1.23
CA PRO A 668 -40.31 -16.89 0.66
C PRO A 668 -41.31 -17.31 1.74
N ALA A 669 -42.58 -17.08 1.49
CA ALA A 669 -43.67 -17.50 2.40
C ALA A 669 -43.70 -19.03 2.57
N GLU A 670 -43.48 -19.75 1.45
CA GLU A 670 -43.31 -21.20 1.42
C GLU A 670 -41.97 -21.57 0.76
N ILE A 671 -41.29 -22.59 1.29
CA ILE A 671 -40.04 -23.13 0.75
C ILE A 671 -40.32 -24.60 0.48
N PRO A 672 -40.60 -25.01 -0.79
CA PRO A 672 -40.98 -26.38 -1.11
C PRO A 672 -39.85 -27.36 -0.81
N ASP A 673 -40.24 -28.51 -0.24
CA ASP A 673 -39.33 -29.63 0.07
C ASP A 673 -38.04 -29.19 0.80
N LEU A 674 -38.16 -28.25 1.74
CA LEU A 674 -37.05 -27.73 2.51
C LEU A 674 -36.39 -28.85 3.32
N PHE A 675 -35.11 -29.06 3.05
CA PHE A 675 -34.26 -30.00 3.75
C PHE A 675 -33.07 -29.28 4.36
N PRO A 676 -33.10 -28.97 5.68
CA PRO A 676 -31.96 -28.41 6.38
C PRO A 676 -30.76 -29.38 6.35
N LEU A 677 -29.60 -28.89 5.97
CA LEU A 677 -28.37 -29.66 6.09
C LEU A 677 -27.95 -29.75 7.58
N PRO A 678 -27.19 -30.81 7.94
CA PRO A 678 -26.67 -30.94 9.29
C PRO A 678 -25.94 -29.67 9.74
N ASP A 679 -26.12 -29.25 10.97
CA ASP A 679 -25.46 -28.06 11.51
C ASP A 679 -23.96 -28.30 11.80
N ILE A 680 -23.58 -29.54 12.08
CA ILE A 680 -22.20 -29.91 12.40
C ILE A 680 -21.55 -30.56 11.18
N TRP A 681 -20.50 -29.90 10.69
CA TRP A 681 -19.67 -30.37 9.59
C TRP A 681 -18.29 -30.78 10.10
N LYS A 682 -17.48 -31.39 9.24
CA LYS A 682 -16.06 -31.63 9.46
C LYS A 682 -15.27 -30.44 8.92
N PHE A 683 -14.23 -30.02 9.66
CA PHE A 683 -13.41 -28.86 9.34
C PHE A 683 -11.93 -29.14 9.41
N ARG A 684 -11.17 -28.53 8.49
CA ARG A 684 -9.71 -28.58 8.49
C ARG A 684 -9.12 -27.30 7.87
N ILE A 685 -8.04 -26.81 8.48
CA ILE A 685 -7.26 -25.70 7.97
C ILE A 685 -6.30 -26.23 6.89
N ASP A 686 -6.27 -25.59 5.73
CA ASP A 686 -5.44 -25.98 4.57
C ASP A 686 -4.35 -24.94 4.30
N TYR A 687 -3.54 -24.66 5.30
CA TYR A 687 -2.51 -23.61 5.22
C TYR A 687 -1.39 -23.87 4.18
N ARG A 688 -1.29 -25.14 3.68
CA ARG A 688 -0.36 -25.51 2.60
C ARG A 688 -1.01 -25.54 1.21
N ASP A 689 -2.34 -25.35 1.12
CA ASP A 689 -3.13 -25.46 -0.10
C ASP A 689 -2.97 -26.83 -0.78
N GLU A 690 -2.98 -27.90 0.00
CA GLU A 690 -2.79 -29.29 -0.46
C GLU A 690 -4.10 -30.05 -0.61
N GLY A 691 -5.23 -29.52 -0.15
CA GLY A 691 -6.49 -30.24 -0.05
C GLY A 691 -6.97 -30.81 -1.37
N LEU A 692 -6.87 -30.08 -2.48
CA LEU A 692 -7.21 -30.64 -3.82
C LEU A 692 -6.25 -31.73 -4.26
N LYS A 693 -4.96 -31.59 -3.97
CA LYS A 693 -3.95 -32.60 -4.31
C LYS A 693 -4.20 -33.91 -3.53
N GLU A 694 -4.66 -33.80 -2.30
CA GLU A 694 -5.00 -34.91 -1.42
C GLU A 694 -6.41 -35.45 -1.64
N GLY A 695 -7.21 -34.82 -2.51
CA GLY A 695 -8.56 -35.25 -2.86
C GLY A 695 -9.59 -35.01 -1.76
N TRP A 696 -9.47 -33.91 -1.01
CA TRP A 696 -10.40 -33.59 0.09
C TRP A 696 -11.82 -33.26 -0.40
N GLU A 697 -12.01 -32.95 -1.67
CA GLU A 697 -13.30 -32.78 -2.33
C GLU A 697 -14.03 -34.08 -2.59
N ARG A 698 -13.34 -35.23 -2.59
CA ARG A 698 -13.87 -36.51 -3.06
C ARG A 698 -14.82 -37.14 -2.05
N ALA A 699 -15.87 -37.80 -2.53
CA ALA A 699 -16.86 -38.43 -1.68
C ALA A 699 -16.28 -39.57 -0.83
N ASP A 700 -15.28 -40.31 -1.34
CA ASP A 700 -14.61 -41.43 -0.69
C ASP A 700 -13.48 -41.02 0.28
N TYR A 701 -13.15 -39.73 0.36
CA TYR A 701 -12.12 -39.25 1.29
C TYR A 701 -12.52 -39.48 2.74
N LYS A 702 -11.58 -39.99 3.55
CA LYS A 702 -11.78 -40.27 4.97
C LYS A 702 -11.44 -39.03 5.82
N ASP A 703 -12.48 -38.43 6.38
CA ASP A 703 -12.38 -37.20 7.20
C ASP A 703 -12.60 -37.47 8.69
N ASP A 704 -12.44 -38.70 9.15
CA ASP A 704 -12.66 -39.10 10.55
C ASP A 704 -11.82 -38.29 11.54
N LYS A 705 -10.62 -37.87 11.12
CA LYS A 705 -9.67 -37.10 11.95
C LYS A 705 -9.93 -35.59 11.91
N TRP A 706 -10.88 -35.13 11.10
CA TRP A 706 -11.19 -33.70 11.01
C TRP A 706 -12.04 -33.29 12.22
N GLN A 707 -11.80 -32.04 12.68
CA GLN A 707 -12.56 -31.50 13.80
C GLN A 707 -14.03 -31.23 13.42
N PRO A 708 -14.98 -31.42 14.35
CA PRO A 708 -16.35 -30.98 14.15
C PRO A 708 -16.45 -29.48 14.32
N ILE A 709 -17.28 -28.83 13.49
CA ILE A 709 -17.55 -27.40 13.53
C ILE A 709 -19.01 -27.12 13.17
N SER A 710 -19.62 -26.08 13.75
CA SER A 710 -20.97 -25.63 13.39
C SER A 710 -20.93 -24.66 12.23
N THR A 711 -21.83 -24.81 11.25
CA THR A 711 -22.05 -23.87 10.17
C THR A 711 -22.90 -22.65 10.59
N GLY A 712 -23.32 -22.56 11.85
CA GLY A 712 -24.08 -21.45 12.40
C GLY A 712 -23.24 -20.39 13.10
N ASN A 713 -21.92 -20.46 13.03
CA ASN A 713 -21.02 -19.50 13.69
C ASN A 713 -19.66 -19.44 13.00
N TYR A 714 -18.97 -18.32 13.16
CA TYR A 714 -17.59 -18.16 12.67
C TYR A 714 -16.65 -19.18 13.31
N PHE A 715 -15.66 -19.66 12.56
CA PHE A 715 -14.76 -20.67 13.10
C PHE A 715 -13.84 -20.14 14.20
N GLU A 716 -13.55 -18.84 14.27
CA GLU A 716 -12.82 -18.20 15.36
C GLU A 716 -13.54 -18.38 16.70
N ARG A 717 -14.86 -18.24 16.71
CA ARG A 717 -15.69 -18.43 17.92
C ARG A 717 -15.80 -19.88 18.35
N GLN A 718 -15.26 -20.79 17.55
CA GLN A 718 -15.27 -22.23 17.78
C GLN A 718 -13.86 -22.78 18.05
N GLY A 719 -12.92 -21.92 18.42
CA GLY A 719 -11.56 -22.28 18.83
C GLY A 719 -10.51 -22.28 17.74
N ASN A 720 -10.80 -21.71 16.55
CA ASN A 720 -9.85 -21.56 15.46
C ASN A 720 -9.45 -20.08 15.32
N PHE A 721 -8.99 -19.46 16.39
CA PHE A 721 -8.64 -18.04 16.43
C PHE A 721 -7.51 -17.70 15.48
N ALA A 722 -7.61 -16.51 14.86
CA ALA A 722 -6.60 -15.96 13.95
C ALA A 722 -6.16 -16.91 12.83
N VAL A 723 -7.08 -17.75 12.35
CA VAL A 723 -6.86 -18.61 11.21
C VAL A 723 -7.38 -17.85 10.00
N ASP A 724 -6.50 -17.14 9.33
CA ASP A 724 -6.78 -16.63 7.98
C ASP A 724 -6.22 -17.63 6.96
N GLY A 725 -6.75 -17.62 5.74
CA GLY A 725 -6.28 -18.47 4.66
C GLY A 725 -7.27 -19.55 4.23
N ARG A 726 -6.74 -20.63 3.65
CA ARG A 726 -7.58 -21.72 3.15
C ARG A 726 -8.05 -22.65 4.23
N PHE A 727 -9.29 -23.03 4.08
CA PHE A 727 -9.95 -24.00 4.97
C PHE A 727 -10.91 -24.90 4.18
N TRP A 728 -11.30 -26.00 4.78
CA TRP A 728 -12.28 -26.93 4.22
C TRP A 728 -13.37 -27.26 5.23
N TYR A 729 -14.60 -27.29 4.74
CA TYR A 729 -15.76 -27.89 5.39
C TYR A 729 -16.20 -29.13 4.62
N ARG A 730 -16.67 -30.15 5.32
CA ARG A 730 -17.24 -31.36 4.72
C ARG A 730 -18.43 -31.84 5.51
N VAL A 731 -19.49 -32.27 4.80
CA VAL A 731 -20.65 -32.91 5.41
C VAL A 731 -21.10 -34.09 4.57
N LYS A 732 -21.41 -35.18 5.24
CA LYS A 732 -22.05 -36.35 4.66
C LYS A 732 -23.50 -36.40 5.13
N PHE A 733 -24.43 -36.60 4.21
CA PHE A 733 -25.85 -36.66 4.48
C PHE A 733 -26.57 -37.54 3.46
N THR A 734 -27.71 -38.13 3.82
CA THR A 734 -28.59 -38.83 2.91
C THR A 734 -29.61 -37.83 2.37
N ALA A 735 -29.59 -37.56 1.06
CA ALA A 735 -30.55 -36.64 0.43
C ALA A 735 -31.95 -37.31 0.39
N PRO A 736 -33.05 -36.54 0.59
CA PRO A 736 -34.38 -37.06 0.36
C PRO A 736 -34.62 -37.38 -1.14
N ASP A 737 -35.67 -38.13 -1.43
CA ASP A 737 -36.18 -38.29 -2.79
C ASP A 737 -36.97 -37.01 -3.16
N PHE A 738 -36.34 -36.13 -3.90
CA PHE A 738 -36.98 -34.91 -4.37
C PHE A 738 -37.95 -35.21 -5.53
N PRO A 739 -39.00 -34.39 -5.70
CA PRO A 739 -39.98 -34.55 -6.78
C PRO A 739 -39.32 -34.56 -8.16
N THR A 740 -39.66 -35.51 -9.00
CA THR A 740 -39.12 -35.64 -10.35
C THR A 740 -39.42 -34.41 -11.20
N GLY A 741 -38.40 -33.87 -11.88
CA GLY A 741 -38.53 -32.72 -12.79
C GLY A 741 -38.45 -31.35 -12.09
N LYS A 742 -38.27 -31.33 -10.78
CA LYS A 742 -37.97 -30.11 -10.04
C LYS A 742 -36.47 -29.88 -9.94
N LYS A 743 -36.05 -28.62 -9.93
CA LYS A 743 -34.70 -28.27 -9.58
C LYS A 743 -34.51 -28.36 -8.07
N VAL A 744 -33.38 -28.92 -7.67
CA VAL A 744 -32.96 -28.92 -6.27
C VAL A 744 -31.89 -27.84 -6.08
N ILE A 745 -32.20 -26.86 -5.26
CA ILE A 745 -31.36 -25.69 -5.00
C ILE A 745 -30.60 -25.90 -3.70
N LEU A 746 -29.27 -25.76 -3.74
CA LEU A 746 -28.46 -25.60 -2.53
C LEU A 746 -28.31 -24.12 -2.21
N ARG A 747 -28.71 -23.75 -1.01
CA ARG A 747 -28.52 -22.40 -0.46
C ARG A 747 -27.56 -22.44 0.72
N ILE A 748 -26.61 -21.53 0.71
CA ILE A 748 -25.68 -21.27 1.80
C ILE A 748 -26.00 -19.86 2.33
N GLY A 749 -26.32 -19.75 3.63
CA GLY A 749 -26.76 -18.51 4.23
C GLY A 749 -25.68 -17.43 4.30
N ALA A 750 -24.43 -17.81 4.51
CA ALA A 750 -23.24 -16.96 4.30
C ALA A 750 -21.97 -17.80 4.34
N LEU A 751 -21.02 -17.39 3.52
CA LEU A 751 -19.64 -17.90 3.49
C LEU A 751 -18.69 -16.71 3.38
N ASP A 752 -17.80 -16.59 4.31
CA ASP A 752 -16.78 -15.54 4.38
C ASP A 752 -15.41 -16.12 4.01
N ASP A 753 -14.69 -15.70 3.02
CA ASP A 753 -14.93 -14.77 1.89
C ASP A 753 -15.29 -15.51 0.60
N ASP A 754 -14.28 -16.21 0.00
CA ASP A 754 -14.37 -16.99 -1.24
C ASP A 754 -14.65 -18.46 -0.93
N GLY A 755 -15.22 -19.18 -1.90
CA GLY A 755 -15.40 -20.63 -1.77
C GLY A 755 -15.70 -21.37 -3.05
N ASP A 756 -15.10 -22.55 -3.18
CA ASP A 756 -15.43 -23.54 -4.19
C ASP A 756 -16.24 -24.66 -3.53
N ILE A 757 -17.45 -24.89 -4.02
CA ILE A 757 -18.40 -25.86 -3.48
C ILE A 757 -18.38 -27.10 -4.36
N TYR A 758 -18.02 -28.22 -3.77
CA TYR A 758 -17.99 -29.55 -4.43
C TYR A 758 -19.15 -30.39 -3.90
N ILE A 759 -19.83 -31.07 -4.79
CA ILE A 759 -20.84 -32.07 -4.45
C ILE A 759 -20.40 -33.41 -5.06
N ASN A 760 -20.25 -34.44 -4.22
CA ASN A 760 -19.79 -35.76 -4.63
C ASN A 760 -18.48 -35.75 -5.43
N GLY A 761 -17.56 -34.81 -5.09
CA GLY A 761 -16.26 -34.65 -5.74
C GLY A 761 -16.28 -33.81 -7.00
N GLN A 762 -17.43 -33.32 -7.46
CA GLN A 762 -17.54 -32.45 -8.63
C GLN A 762 -17.72 -30.99 -8.20
N LEU A 763 -16.97 -30.07 -8.82
CA LEU A 763 -17.12 -28.65 -8.60
C LEU A 763 -18.50 -28.19 -9.11
N ALA A 764 -19.38 -27.83 -8.17
CA ALA A 764 -20.75 -27.44 -8.47
C ALA A 764 -20.90 -25.90 -8.57
N PHE A 765 -20.16 -25.15 -7.77
CA PHE A 765 -20.26 -23.70 -7.75
C PHE A 765 -18.94 -23.08 -7.20
N SER A 766 -18.56 -21.93 -7.76
CA SER A 766 -17.47 -21.10 -7.23
C SER A 766 -18.00 -19.71 -6.88
N ARG A 767 -17.80 -19.32 -5.65
CA ARG A 767 -18.12 -17.97 -5.18
C ARG A 767 -16.86 -17.15 -5.00
N LYS A 768 -16.88 -15.92 -5.51
CA LYS A 768 -15.84 -14.93 -5.28
C LYS A 768 -16.44 -13.71 -4.60
N LEU A 769 -15.70 -13.13 -3.69
CA LEU A 769 -16.05 -11.84 -3.10
C LEU A 769 -15.85 -10.76 -4.17
N VAL A 770 -16.94 -10.16 -4.61
CA VAL A 770 -16.95 -9.09 -5.63
C VAL A 770 -17.39 -7.76 -5.02
N ASN A 771 -18.37 -7.82 -4.12
CA ASN A 771 -18.86 -6.64 -3.40
C ASN A 771 -18.43 -6.69 -1.93
N PRO A 772 -18.26 -5.54 -1.28
CA PRO A 772 -17.84 -5.49 0.13
C PRO A 772 -18.76 -6.24 1.10
N ASP A 773 -20.05 -6.42 0.76
CA ASP A 773 -21.06 -7.09 1.60
C ASP A 773 -21.24 -8.58 1.26
N ASP A 774 -20.50 -9.11 0.29
CA ASP A 774 -20.69 -10.51 -0.13
C ASP A 774 -20.38 -11.52 1.00
N TRP A 775 -19.46 -11.21 1.91
CA TRP A 775 -19.11 -12.06 3.05
C TRP A 775 -20.31 -12.42 3.94
N GLN A 776 -21.32 -11.58 3.99
CA GLN A 776 -22.51 -11.76 4.81
C GLN A 776 -23.76 -12.14 4.00
N SER A 777 -23.69 -12.12 2.66
CA SER A 777 -24.82 -12.38 1.78
C SER A 777 -25.04 -13.86 1.52
N SER A 778 -26.30 -14.31 1.45
CA SER A 778 -26.65 -15.64 1.03
C SER A 778 -26.43 -15.81 -0.48
N PHE A 779 -26.21 -17.05 -0.90
CA PHE A 779 -26.21 -17.41 -2.32
C PHE A 779 -26.79 -18.81 -2.53
N ALA A 780 -27.29 -19.05 -3.74
CA ALA A 780 -27.93 -20.31 -4.09
C ALA A 780 -27.60 -20.70 -5.53
N PHE A 781 -27.59 -22.00 -5.80
CA PHE A 781 -27.37 -22.52 -7.14
C PHE A 781 -28.07 -23.87 -7.34
N ASP A 782 -28.26 -24.27 -8.60
CA ASP A 782 -28.86 -25.54 -8.99
C ASP A 782 -27.90 -26.71 -8.69
N ALA A 783 -28.22 -27.47 -7.67
CA ALA A 783 -27.46 -28.66 -7.25
C ALA A 783 -27.95 -29.96 -7.87
N THR A 784 -29.06 -29.96 -8.63
CA THR A 784 -29.70 -31.15 -9.23
C THR A 784 -28.72 -32.05 -9.96
N PRO A 785 -27.79 -31.53 -10.81
CA PRO A 785 -26.90 -32.43 -11.60
C PRO A 785 -25.89 -33.21 -10.76
N TYR A 786 -25.64 -32.76 -9.52
CA TYR A 786 -24.58 -33.28 -8.67
C TYR A 786 -25.07 -34.19 -7.53
N LEU A 787 -26.37 -34.11 -7.21
CA LEU A 787 -26.98 -34.88 -6.10
C LEU A 787 -27.42 -36.28 -6.51
N LEU A 788 -27.34 -37.18 -5.56
CA LEU A 788 -27.84 -38.56 -5.65
C LEU A 788 -29.09 -38.70 -4.76
N PRO A 789 -30.32 -38.53 -5.29
CA PRO A 789 -31.55 -38.62 -4.48
C PRO A 789 -31.65 -39.98 -3.79
N GLY A 790 -32.15 -39.98 -2.57
CA GLY A 790 -32.32 -41.20 -1.73
C GLY A 790 -31.02 -41.87 -1.31
N LYS A 791 -29.85 -41.27 -1.58
CA LYS A 791 -28.53 -41.85 -1.28
C LYS A 791 -27.65 -40.88 -0.48
N ASP A 792 -26.54 -41.45 -0.01
CA ASP A 792 -25.51 -40.66 0.66
C ASP A 792 -24.86 -39.72 -0.33
N ASN A 793 -24.73 -38.49 0.08
CA ASN A 793 -24.03 -37.39 -0.64
C ASN A 793 -22.99 -36.77 0.26
N VAL A 794 -21.98 -36.17 -0.34
CA VAL A 794 -20.96 -35.35 0.36
C VAL A 794 -20.93 -33.97 -0.27
N ILE A 795 -21.07 -32.95 0.55
CA ILE A 795 -20.73 -31.59 0.19
C ILE A 795 -19.39 -31.27 0.82
N ALA A 796 -18.45 -30.77 0.01
CA ALA A 796 -17.17 -30.25 0.46
C ALA A 796 -17.04 -28.78 0.00
N VAL A 797 -16.63 -27.90 0.92
CA VAL A 797 -16.42 -26.49 0.63
C VAL A 797 -14.97 -26.14 0.92
N ARG A 798 -14.25 -25.73 -0.13
CA ARG A 798 -12.91 -25.16 -0.04
C ARG A 798 -13.03 -23.66 0.07
N GLY A 799 -12.92 -23.14 1.26
CA GLY A 799 -13.02 -21.69 1.51
C GLY A 799 -11.67 -21.00 1.55
N TYR A 800 -11.72 -19.69 1.50
CA TYR A 800 -10.60 -18.80 1.76
C TYR A 800 -11.12 -17.59 2.54
N ASP A 801 -10.54 -17.37 3.72
CA ASP A 801 -10.72 -16.18 4.54
C ASP A 801 -9.48 -15.31 4.44
N SER A 802 -9.64 -14.05 4.11
CA SER A 802 -8.51 -13.14 3.95
C SER A 802 -8.18 -12.39 5.22
N PHE A 803 -9.16 -12.16 6.08
CA PHE A 803 -9.01 -11.37 7.30
C PHE A 803 -10.27 -11.41 8.16
N GLY A 804 -10.08 -11.55 9.44
CA GLY A 804 -11.13 -11.32 10.43
C GLY A 804 -11.82 -12.56 10.92
N ALA A 805 -13.12 -12.66 10.72
CA ALA A 805 -13.94 -13.78 11.10
C ALA A 805 -14.39 -14.54 9.86
N GLY A 806 -14.10 -15.84 9.79
CA GLY A 806 -14.26 -16.62 8.57
C GLY A 806 -15.20 -17.82 8.66
N GLY A 807 -15.39 -18.45 7.51
CA GLY A 807 -16.09 -19.72 7.36
C GLY A 807 -17.56 -19.64 6.99
N ILE A 808 -18.24 -20.80 7.07
CA ILE A 808 -19.69 -20.89 6.91
C ILE A 808 -20.32 -20.52 8.24
N TRP A 809 -20.93 -19.36 8.36
CA TRP A 809 -21.43 -18.85 9.65
C TRP A 809 -22.95 -18.63 9.70
N ARG A 810 -23.66 -19.04 8.63
CA ARG A 810 -25.12 -19.08 8.55
C ARG A 810 -25.59 -20.43 8.01
N PRO A 811 -26.86 -20.83 8.31
CA PRO A 811 -27.37 -22.13 7.93
C PRO A 811 -27.30 -22.47 6.45
N CYS A 812 -27.29 -23.78 6.14
CA CYS A 812 -27.34 -24.31 4.78
C CYS A 812 -28.56 -25.25 4.60
N ALA A 813 -29.15 -25.22 3.41
CA ALA A 813 -30.30 -26.09 3.11
C ALA A 813 -30.41 -26.44 1.62
N LEU A 814 -31.10 -27.55 1.35
CA LEU A 814 -31.64 -27.89 0.03
C LEU A 814 -33.15 -27.58 0.00
N TYR A 815 -33.68 -27.22 -1.15
CA TYR A 815 -35.12 -27.06 -1.40
C TYR A 815 -35.39 -27.19 -2.89
N THR A 816 -36.68 -27.31 -3.29
CA THR A 816 -37.05 -27.41 -4.71
C THR A 816 -37.62 -26.12 -5.26
N GLU A 817 -37.38 -25.87 -6.55
CA GLU A 817 -37.95 -24.82 -7.36
C GLU A 817 -38.76 -25.37 -8.55
#